data_d193f956ef348ec03506e73d3da52108
#
_entry.id   d193f956ef348ec03506e73d3da52108
#
_cell.length_a   1.000
_cell.length_b   1.000
_cell.length_c   1.000
_cell.angle_alpha   90.00
_cell.angle_beta   90.00
_cell.angle_gamma   90.00
#
_symmetry.space_group_name_H-M   'P 1'
#
loop_
_entity.id
_entity.type
_entity.pdbx_description
1 polymer ?
#
loop_
_entity_poly.entity_id
_entity_poly.type
_entity_poly.pdbx_seq_one_letter_code
_entity_poly.pdbx_strand_id
1 'polypeptide(L)'
;MTNHNLTISGGSEKFKYYLGVNYYKEDATVYNSDMERYSLRTNITSQLTNFLKLTTIVNLNQNNYTNSTVGGDVGNLRDQGAGALFGAIFYPSYLPVYDAEGQYNVFSRTPNPVSMQDINDKSEQNGYYMNFSLDVDIIKNMLSAKVLYGLNKENTSRDSYIPSDIYYALQRKSRGNLGYGKRQQSTLEGTLTFQHKFGELLDMNLMAGMGRYLDSGDGSDISYENANDHIQGSSVGMADGPFYPTSYKYKNEKRSQFVRGSFDLFGRYVVSASLRRDGTDKFFPSKKYALFPSVSLAWKMNEESFIKNISWINMLKLRASYGETGSDNLGTTLYGIVTTTREDVQFNNNSVTYIPYILSGANYEDVTWQKTVMKNIGLDFSIFRDRIWGSVDVFRNDVTHLLGTAPTELLGMHGTRPINGGHYKRTGVDVSLNSLNLQTHDFKWTSQITMSHYNAVWIERMPNYDYQKYQKRKNEPMNAFYYYKTTGIIDVDKSNMPESQRSLGPAACMPGYPIVEDKNGDGIIDVNDSYMDNMLPKLYFGFGNTFTWKNFDLDIFMYGQLGVKKWNDAYSYSADAGNLSRGVDAHNVGIYSYNIWNTQTNTNGHFPGIAISKSVALPENLGFDYTRENASYIRVRNITLGYNLGPKELSVFKGYIRGIRVFVDFQNPLTFTKYKGYDPEINTSSSNLTGGQYPQMRVYSIGAKLTF
;
A
#
# COMPACT_ATOMS: atom_id res chain seq x y z
N MET A 1 21.22 -10.95 -4.68
CA MET A 1 20.64 -9.93 -5.59
C MET A 1 21.65 -9.54 -6.63
N THR A 2 21.28 -9.52 -7.91
CA THR A 2 22.13 -9.15 -9.05
C THR A 2 21.36 -8.25 -9.99
N ASN A 3 21.96 -7.16 -10.49
CA ASN A 3 21.32 -6.24 -11.42
C ASN A 3 22.30 -5.81 -12.51
N HIS A 4 21.96 -6.10 -13.76
CA HIS A 4 22.73 -5.72 -14.94
C HIS A 4 21.88 -4.83 -15.84
N ASN A 5 22.39 -3.66 -16.17
CA ASN A 5 21.69 -2.70 -17.02
C ASN A 5 22.62 -2.24 -18.16
N LEU A 6 22.16 -2.38 -19.38
CA LEU A 6 22.82 -1.85 -20.57
C LEU A 6 21.90 -0.82 -21.22
N THR A 7 22.40 0.39 -21.45
CA THR A 7 21.65 1.43 -22.12
C THR A 7 22.43 2.01 -23.29
N ILE A 8 21.74 2.20 -24.40
CA ILE A 8 22.28 2.83 -25.60
C ILE A 8 21.33 3.97 -25.98
N SER A 9 21.86 5.18 -26.10
CA SER A 9 21.08 6.33 -26.52
C SER A 9 21.88 7.20 -27.47
N GLY A 10 21.18 7.84 -28.38
CA GLY A 10 21.78 8.70 -29.36
C GLY A 10 20.75 9.38 -30.25
N GLY A 11 21.24 10.05 -31.27
CA GLY A 11 20.37 10.64 -32.28
C GLY A 11 20.84 11.99 -32.81
N SER A 12 19.96 12.62 -33.57
CA SER A 12 20.08 13.93 -34.16
C SER A 12 18.93 14.82 -33.73
N GLU A 13 18.86 16.04 -34.23
CA GLU A 13 17.68 16.93 -34.01
C GLU A 13 16.37 16.31 -34.49
N LYS A 14 16.43 15.52 -35.58
CA LYS A 14 15.24 14.89 -36.19
C LYS A 14 14.94 13.49 -35.69
N PHE A 15 15.90 12.80 -35.10
CA PHE A 15 15.72 11.43 -34.66
C PHE A 15 16.48 11.18 -33.35
N LYS A 16 15.79 10.75 -32.33
CA LYS A 16 16.37 10.43 -31.03
C LYS A 16 15.90 9.03 -30.63
N TYR A 17 16.83 8.24 -30.08
CA TYR A 17 16.52 6.92 -29.58
C TYR A 17 17.17 6.64 -28.25
N TYR A 18 16.50 5.79 -27.50
CA TYR A 18 16.97 5.17 -26.27
C TYR A 18 16.59 3.69 -26.30
N LEU A 19 17.55 2.84 -25.99
CA LEU A 19 17.37 1.39 -25.82
C LEU A 19 18.00 1.00 -24.49
N GLY A 20 17.24 0.34 -23.62
CA GLY A 20 17.71 -0.19 -22.35
C GLY A 20 17.33 -1.67 -22.20
N VAL A 21 18.28 -2.48 -21.80
CA VAL A 21 18.07 -3.88 -21.43
C VAL A 21 18.46 -4.05 -19.99
N ASN A 22 17.64 -4.68 -19.20
CA ASN A 22 17.90 -4.94 -17.78
C ASN A 22 17.63 -6.41 -17.43
N TYR A 23 18.56 -6.99 -16.72
CA TYR A 23 18.42 -8.27 -16.03
C TYR A 23 18.52 -8.03 -14.52
N TYR A 24 17.56 -8.56 -13.77
CA TYR A 24 17.51 -8.44 -12.32
C TYR A 24 17.16 -9.80 -11.73
N LYS A 25 17.92 -10.21 -10.71
CA LYS A 25 17.64 -11.40 -9.91
C LYS A 25 17.78 -11.09 -8.42
N GLU A 26 16.81 -11.52 -7.64
CA GLU A 26 16.76 -11.40 -6.19
C GLU A 26 16.33 -12.72 -5.57
N ASP A 27 17.14 -13.23 -4.67
CA ASP A 27 16.80 -14.32 -3.78
C ASP A 27 16.46 -13.70 -2.42
N ALA A 28 15.26 -13.94 -1.90
CA ALA A 28 14.82 -13.40 -0.62
C ALA A 28 15.38 -14.20 0.57
N THR A 29 15.09 -13.72 1.77
CA THR A 29 15.60 -14.33 3.02
C THR A 29 14.80 -15.57 3.45
N VAL A 30 13.60 -15.75 2.91
CA VAL A 30 12.77 -16.95 3.14
C VAL A 30 12.93 -17.89 1.95
N TYR A 31 13.07 -19.18 2.20
CA TYR A 31 13.17 -20.19 1.16
C TYR A 31 12.02 -20.10 0.15
N ASN A 32 12.28 -20.47 -1.11
CA ASN A 32 11.30 -20.44 -2.19
C ASN A 32 10.64 -19.06 -2.39
N SER A 33 11.42 -18.01 -2.22
CA SER A 33 10.95 -16.65 -2.41
C SER A 33 11.99 -15.89 -3.21
N ASP A 34 11.92 -16.01 -4.51
CA ASP A 34 12.85 -15.36 -5.43
C ASP A 34 12.13 -14.72 -6.62
N MET A 35 12.81 -13.78 -7.25
CA MET A 35 12.32 -13.08 -8.44
C MET A 35 13.43 -12.92 -9.47
N GLU A 36 13.12 -13.22 -10.71
CA GLU A 36 13.95 -12.97 -11.86
C GLU A 36 13.20 -12.12 -12.88
N ARG A 37 13.82 -11.04 -13.35
CA ARG A 37 13.17 -10.11 -14.29
C ARG A 37 14.06 -9.80 -15.47
N TYR A 38 13.52 -9.93 -16.65
CA TYR A 38 14.07 -9.45 -17.91
C TYR A 38 13.24 -8.27 -18.39
N SER A 39 13.86 -7.17 -18.78
CA SER A 39 13.15 -6.03 -19.33
C SER A 39 13.87 -5.38 -20.47
N LEU A 40 13.10 -4.98 -21.49
CA LEU A 40 13.53 -4.20 -22.64
C LEU A 40 12.72 -2.91 -22.67
N ARG A 41 13.40 -1.79 -22.72
CA ARG A 41 12.77 -0.47 -22.86
C ARG A 41 13.34 0.24 -24.07
N THR A 42 12.44 0.74 -24.93
CA THR A 42 12.85 1.60 -26.04
C THR A 42 12.00 2.87 -26.05
N ASN A 43 12.62 3.97 -26.42
CA ASN A 43 11.95 5.25 -26.66
C ASN A 43 12.54 5.85 -27.93
N ILE A 44 11.69 6.06 -28.92
CA ILE A 44 12.05 6.62 -30.21
C ILE A 44 11.23 7.88 -30.43
N THR A 45 11.90 8.98 -30.72
CA THR A 45 11.25 10.23 -31.15
C THR A 45 11.76 10.59 -32.53
N SER A 46 10.86 10.75 -33.48
CA SER A 46 11.17 11.07 -34.87
C SER A 46 10.37 12.30 -35.33
N GLN A 47 11.08 13.30 -35.82
CA GLN A 47 10.49 14.44 -36.53
C GLN A 47 10.27 14.01 -37.98
N LEU A 48 9.08 13.51 -38.30
CA LEU A 48 8.74 12.99 -39.62
C LEU A 48 8.72 14.10 -40.69
N THR A 49 8.18 15.25 -40.30
CA THR A 49 8.19 16.49 -41.09
C THR A 49 8.41 17.68 -40.15
N ASN A 50 8.50 18.90 -40.66
CA ASN A 50 8.66 20.09 -39.84
C ASN A 50 7.48 20.36 -38.87
N PHE A 51 6.33 19.77 -39.15
CA PHE A 51 5.10 19.92 -38.35
C PHE A 51 4.60 18.63 -37.70
N LEU A 52 5.24 17.48 -37.97
CA LEU A 52 4.78 16.17 -37.52
C LEU A 52 5.86 15.43 -36.75
N LYS A 53 5.60 15.12 -35.48
CA LYS A 53 6.48 14.39 -34.60
C LYS A 53 5.82 13.11 -34.09
N LEU A 54 6.49 12.00 -34.24
CA LEU A 54 6.12 10.69 -33.71
C LEU A 54 7.01 10.32 -32.52
N THR A 55 6.37 9.98 -31.40
CA THR A 55 7.06 9.38 -30.25
C THR A 55 6.51 7.99 -29.98
N THR A 56 7.40 7.02 -29.89
CA THR A 56 7.07 5.62 -29.60
C THR A 56 7.83 5.18 -28.35
N ILE A 57 7.12 4.66 -27.35
CA ILE A 57 7.68 4.08 -26.16
C ILE A 57 7.20 2.62 -26.10
N VAL A 58 8.12 1.69 -25.96
CA VAL A 58 7.81 0.26 -25.76
C VAL A 58 8.60 -0.23 -24.56
N ASN A 59 7.91 -0.82 -23.60
CA ASN A 59 8.51 -1.55 -22.50
C ASN A 59 7.98 -2.97 -22.49
N LEU A 60 8.86 -3.94 -22.53
CA LEU A 60 8.57 -5.35 -22.43
C LEU A 60 9.23 -5.86 -21.15
N ASN A 61 8.51 -6.65 -20.39
CA ASN A 61 9.06 -7.28 -19.19
C ASN A 61 8.52 -8.70 -19.04
N GLN A 62 9.39 -9.57 -18.56
CA GLN A 62 9.05 -10.89 -18.05
C GLN A 62 9.57 -10.97 -16.63
N ASN A 63 8.67 -11.33 -15.72
CA ASN A 63 8.99 -11.58 -14.32
C ASN A 63 8.67 -13.04 -14.01
N ASN A 64 9.64 -13.76 -13.50
CA ASN A 64 9.48 -15.12 -12.99
C ASN A 64 9.61 -15.06 -11.46
N TYR A 65 8.64 -15.62 -10.77
CA TYR A 65 8.61 -15.67 -9.32
C TYR A 65 8.58 -17.10 -8.84
N THR A 66 9.37 -17.39 -7.81
CA THR A 66 9.10 -18.49 -6.90
C THR A 66 8.46 -17.89 -5.66
N ASN A 67 7.29 -18.36 -5.27
CA ASN A 67 6.49 -17.77 -4.22
C ASN A 67 6.56 -18.60 -2.95
N SER A 68 6.69 -17.94 -1.81
CA SER A 68 6.57 -18.56 -0.49
C SER A 68 5.47 -17.87 0.30
N THR A 69 4.64 -18.64 0.96
CA THR A 69 3.70 -18.09 1.94
C THR A 69 4.47 -17.73 3.20
N VAL A 70 4.48 -16.46 3.58
CA VAL A 70 5.29 -15.93 4.68
C VAL A 70 4.52 -15.83 5.98
N GLY A 71 3.31 -15.31 5.94
CA GLY A 71 2.41 -15.16 7.07
C GLY A 71 1.10 -15.88 6.86
N GLY A 72 0.23 -15.89 7.85
CA GLY A 72 -1.09 -16.48 7.73
C GLY A 72 -1.94 -16.26 8.97
N ASP A 73 -3.25 -16.45 8.83
CA ASP A 73 -4.23 -16.34 9.90
C ASP A 73 -4.43 -17.70 10.57
N VAL A 74 -4.20 -17.76 11.87
CA VAL A 74 -4.46 -18.94 12.69
C VAL A 74 -5.97 -19.22 12.80
N GLY A 75 -6.81 -18.22 12.55
CA GLY A 75 -8.26 -18.33 12.65
C GLY A 75 -8.94 -19.08 11.50
N ASN A 76 -8.36 -19.02 10.29
CA ASN A 76 -8.91 -19.63 9.07
C ASN A 76 -8.11 -20.84 8.60
N LEU A 77 -7.97 -21.78 9.48
CA LEU A 77 -7.12 -22.97 9.31
C LEU A 77 -7.64 -24.01 8.28
N ARG A 78 -8.71 -23.69 7.56
CA ARG A 78 -9.28 -24.68 6.63
C ARG A 78 -8.53 -24.79 5.31
N ASP A 79 -8.02 -23.69 4.74
CA ASP A 79 -7.59 -23.71 3.35
C ASP A 79 -6.25 -23.02 3.04
N GLN A 80 -5.72 -22.22 3.93
CA GLN A 80 -4.45 -21.51 3.70
C GLN A 80 -3.60 -21.55 4.96
N GLY A 81 -2.68 -22.47 5.01
CA GLY A 81 -1.79 -22.63 6.14
C GLY A 81 -0.98 -21.40 6.46
N ALA A 82 -0.62 -21.27 7.71
CA ALA A 82 0.33 -20.28 8.17
C ALA A 82 1.66 -20.44 7.42
N GLY A 83 2.29 -19.32 7.03
CA GLY A 83 3.52 -19.34 6.25
C GLY A 83 4.76 -19.69 7.04
N ALA A 84 5.89 -19.75 6.33
CA ALA A 84 7.19 -20.16 6.89
C ALA A 84 7.63 -19.33 8.09
N LEU A 85 7.38 -18.01 8.07
CA LEU A 85 7.74 -17.12 9.17
C LEU A 85 6.88 -17.37 10.41
N PHE A 86 5.58 -17.59 10.23
CA PHE A 86 4.68 -17.97 11.30
C PHE A 86 5.10 -19.32 11.90
N GLY A 87 5.35 -20.30 11.04
CA GLY A 87 5.87 -21.60 11.46
C GLY A 87 7.14 -21.47 12.29
N ALA A 88 8.12 -20.69 11.82
CA ALA A 88 9.40 -20.48 12.52
C ALA A 88 9.23 -19.82 13.90
N ILE A 89 8.24 -18.97 14.10
CA ILE A 89 7.98 -18.31 15.39
C ILE A 89 7.26 -19.26 16.36
N PHE A 90 6.29 -20.02 15.87
CA PHE A 90 5.38 -20.81 16.75
C PHE A 90 5.71 -22.28 16.86
N TYR A 91 6.43 -22.87 15.91
CA TYR A 91 6.81 -24.28 15.98
C TYR A 91 7.68 -24.51 17.20
N PRO A 92 7.37 -25.53 18.05
CA PRO A 92 8.10 -25.75 19.28
C PRO A 92 9.57 -26.06 19.05
N SER A 93 10.45 -25.33 19.72
CA SER A 93 11.91 -25.49 19.59
C SER A 93 12.43 -26.83 20.13
N TYR A 94 11.68 -27.51 20.97
CA TYR A 94 12.02 -28.84 21.50
C TYR A 94 11.65 -29.98 20.56
N LEU A 95 10.83 -29.75 19.55
CA LEU A 95 10.40 -30.77 18.61
C LEU A 95 11.40 -30.85 17.44
N PRO A 96 12.00 -32.02 17.15
CA PRO A 96 12.88 -32.15 16.02
C PRO A 96 12.12 -31.93 14.69
N VAL A 97 12.86 -31.54 13.65
CA VAL A 97 12.28 -31.30 12.31
C VAL A 97 11.68 -32.58 11.72
N TYR A 98 12.37 -33.71 11.92
CA TYR A 98 11.96 -35.03 11.42
C TYR A 98 11.67 -35.97 12.57
N ASP A 99 10.73 -36.88 12.36
CA ASP A 99 10.46 -38.00 13.23
C ASP A 99 11.48 -39.15 13.04
N ALA A 100 11.27 -40.25 13.73
CA ALA A 100 12.16 -41.42 13.67
C ALA A 100 12.13 -42.12 12.29
N GLU A 101 11.07 -41.95 11.56
CA GLU A 101 10.83 -42.49 10.22
C GLU A 101 11.33 -41.53 9.11
N GLY A 102 11.89 -40.36 9.46
CA GLY A 102 12.41 -39.36 8.55
C GLY A 102 11.33 -38.51 7.89
N GLN A 103 10.10 -38.55 8.41
CA GLN A 103 9.01 -37.68 7.97
C GLN A 103 9.03 -36.34 8.74
N TYR A 104 8.45 -35.28 8.17
CA TYR A 104 8.31 -34.04 8.91
C TYR A 104 7.43 -34.19 10.14
N ASN A 105 7.98 -33.80 11.30
CA ASN A 105 7.20 -33.77 12.53
C ASN A 105 6.03 -32.79 12.41
N VAL A 106 4.90 -33.22 12.94
CA VAL A 106 3.64 -32.47 12.93
C VAL A 106 3.37 -31.95 14.34
N PHE A 107 3.05 -30.67 14.43
CA PHE A 107 2.66 -30.07 15.68
C PHE A 107 1.32 -29.33 15.56
N SER A 108 0.27 -29.99 16.01
CA SER A 108 -1.08 -29.44 16.04
C SER A 108 -1.47 -28.72 14.73
N ARG A 109 -1.61 -27.40 14.79
CA ARG A 109 -1.99 -26.55 13.65
C ARG A 109 -0.85 -25.69 13.12
N THR A 110 0.33 -25.83 13.70
CA THR A 110 1.51 -25.04 13.31
C THR A 110 2.31 -25.84 12.29
N PRO A 111 2.50 -25.32 11.07
CA PRO A 111 3.28 -26.00 10.06
C PRO A 111 4.75 -26.11 10.49
N ASN A 112 5.38 -27.20 10.14
CA ASN A 112 6.83 -27.34 10.27
C ASN A 112 7.50 -26.34 9.28
N PRO A 113 8.25 -25.34 9.76
CA PRO A 113 8.77 -24.29 8.89
C PRO A 113 9.74 -24.83 7.83
N VAL A 114 10.43 -25.93 8.10
CA VAL A 114 11.38 -26.54 7.15
C VAL A 114 10.64 -27.28 6.03
N SER A 115 9.48 -27.90 6.31
CA SER A 115 8.69 -28.60 5.30
C SER A 115 8.22 -27.66 4.18
N MET A 116 8.11 -26.38 4.46
CA MET A 116 7.61 -25.40 3.48
C MET A 116 8.57 -25.15 2.32
N GLN A 117 9.83 -25.56 2.43
CA GLN A 117 10.77 -25.50 1.30
C GLN A 117 10.41 -26.46 0.16
N ASP A 118 9.59 -27.49 0.43
CA ASP A 118 9.18 -28.49 -0.57
C ASP A 118 7.92 -28.05 -1.34
N ILE A 119 7.34 -26.90 -0.98
CA ILE A 119 6.25 -26.28 -1.75
C ILE A 119 6.80 -25.74 -3.06
N ASN A 120 6.23 -26.17 -4.18
CA ASN A 120 6.50 -25.61 -5.49
C ASN A 120 5.38 -24.63 -5.84
N ASP A 121 5.70 -23.34 -5.90
CA ASP A 121 4.75 -22.29 -6.30
C ASP A 121 5.49 -21.29 -7.20
N LYS A 122 5.20 -21.37 -8.48
CA LYS A 122 5.82 -20.54 -9.51
C LYS A 122 4.80 -19.70 -10.21
N SER A 123 5.16 -18.45 -10.50
CA SER A 123 4.35 -17.59 -11.34
C SER A 123 5.20 -16.86 -12.36
N GLU A 124 4.65 -16.69 -13.54
CA GLU A 124 5.23 -15.92 -14.63
C GLU A 124 4.29 -14.76 -14.98
N GLN A 125 4.86 -13.60 -15.15
CA GLN A 125 4.14 -12.39 -15.54
C GLN A 125 4.83 -11.75 -16.74
N ASN A 126 4.13 -11.68 -17.86
CA ASN A 126 4.59 -11.05 -19.09
C ASN A 126 3.85 -9.75 -19.33
N GLY A 127 4.59 -8.62 -19.28
CA GLY A 127 4.07 -7.27 -19.43
C GLY A 127 4.49 -6.64 -20.77
N TYR A 128 3.54 -6.01 -21.44
CA TYR A 128 3.71 -5.31 -22.72
C TYR A 128 3.10 -3.91 -22.59
N TYR A 129 3.93 -2.91 -22.43
CA TYR A 129 3.50 -1.52 -22.42
C TYR A 129 3.95 -0.83 -23.69
N MET A 130 3.01 -0.27 -24.44
CA MET A 130 3.27 0.45 -25.69
C MET A 130 2.55 1.80 -25.65
N ASN A 131 3.22 2.84 -26.08
CA ASN A 131 2.66 4.18 -26.16
C ASN A 131 3.12 4.81 -27.48
N PHE A 132 2.16 5.27 -28.27
CA PHE A 132 2.37 5.96 -29.53
C PHE A 132 1.74 7.36 -29.42
N SER A 133 2.54 8.38 -29.67
CA SER A 133 2.09 9.77 -29.63
C SER A 133 2.44 10.45 -30.92
N LEU A 134 1.43 10.99 -31.58
CA LEU A 134 1.58 11.79 -32.77
C LEU A 134 1.26 13.24 -32.40
N ASP A 135 2.28 14.11 -32.49
CA ASP A 135 2.15 15.55 -32.27
C ASP A 135 2.19 16.27 -33.62
N VAL A 136 1.21 17.16 -33.85
CA VAL A 136 1.04 17.93 -35.11
C VAL A 136 1.03 19.41 -34.80
N ASP A 137 1.99 20.15 -35.28
CA ASP A 137 2.00 21.61 -35.21
C ASP A 137 1.16 22.17 -36.38
N ILE A 138 -0.11 22.47 -36.13
CA ILE A 138 -1.06 23.01 -37.13
C ILE A 138 -0.66 24.44 -37.52
N ILE A 139 -0.36 25.24 -36.51
CA ILE A 139 0.22 26.57 -36.64
C ILE A 139 1.44 26.62 -35.74
N LYS A 140 2.61 26.78 -36.32
CA LYS A 140 3.89 26.74 -35.62
C LYS A 140 3.88 27.68 -34.38
N ASN A 141 4.23 27.13 -33.23
CA ASN A 141 4.30 27.81 -31.94
C ASN A 141 2.94 28.40 -31.43
N MET A 142 1.81 28.04 -32.04
CA MET A 142 0.51 28.62 -31.67
C MET A 142 -0.57 27.55 -31.47
N LEU A 143 -0.73 26.65 -32.46
CA LEU A 143 -1.80 25.64 -32.42
C LEU A 143 -1.22 24.26 -32.71
N SER A 144 -1.33 23.35 -31.77
CA SER A 144 -0.90 21.98 -31.91
C SER A 144 -2.01 21.00 -31.56
N ALA A 145 -2.01 19.87 -32.25
CA ALA A 145 -2.84 18.71 -31.92
C ALA A 145 -1.96 17.52 -31.54
N LYS A 146 -2.47 16.72 -30.60
CA LYS A 146 -1.81 15.49 -30.19
C LYS A 146 -2.81 14.36 -30.14
N VAL A 147 -2.44 13.21 -30.70
CA VAL A 147 -3.15 11.93 -30.55
C VAL A 147 -2.22 10.95 -29.87
N LEU A 148 -2.73 10.36 -28.81
CA LEU A 148 -2.01 9.37 -28.00
C LEU A 148 -2.79 8.06 -28.01
N TYR A 149 -2.09 6.96 -28.34
CA TYR A 149 -2.58 5.61 -28.15
C TYR A 149 -1.66 4.85 -27.22
N GLY A 150 -2.20 4.40 -26.09
CA GLY A 150 -1.51 3.56 -25.10
C GLY A 150 -2.12 2.16 -25.05
N LEU A 151 -1.27 1.16 -24.93
CA LEU A 151 -1.64 -0.23 -24.69
C LEU A 151 -0.79 -0.79 -23.56
N ASN A 152 -1.44 -1.30 -22.52
CA ASN A 152 -0.82 -2.08 -21.47
C ASN A 152 -1.48 -3.46 -21.44
N LYS A 153 -0.71 -4.50 -21.67
CA LYS A 153 -1.17 -5.88 -21.64
C LYS A 153 -0.31 -6.68 -20.69
N GLU A 154 -0.96 -7.44 -19.81
CA GLU A 154 -0.33 -8.31 -18.85
C GLU A 154 -0.94 -9.72 -18.97
N ASN A 155 -0.09 -10.71 -19.06
CA ASN A 155 -0.47 -12.12 -18.98
C ASN A 155 0.22 -12.71 -17.77
N THR A 156 -0.53 -13.42 -16.94
CA THR A 156 -0.01 -14.10 -15.75
C THR A 156 -0.33 -15.59 -15.82
N SER A 157 0.58 -16.41 -15.35
CA SER A 157 0.33 -17.81 -15.09
C SER A 157 0.88 -18.16 -13.71
N ARG A 158 0.22 -19.07 -13.02
CA ARG A 158 0.67 -19.61 -11.74
C ARG A 158 0.49 -21.12 -11.75
N ASP A 159 1.50 -21.81 -11.27
CA ASP A 159 1.51 -23.23 -11.02
C ASP A 159 2.00 -23.46 -9.59
N SER A 160 1.12 -23.98 -8.75
CA SER A 160 1.46 -24.25 -7.35
C SER A 160 1.08 -25.65 -6.95
N TYR A 161 1.97 -26.27 -6.17
CA TYR A 161 1.80 -27.62 -5.66
C TYR A 161 2.33 -27.73 -4.22
N ILE A 162 1.51 -28.30 -3.35
CA ILE A 162 1.83 -28.58 -1.95
C ILE A 162 1.76 -30.10 -1.77
N PRO A 163 2.88 -30.77 -1.46
CA PRO A 163 2.94 -32.23 -1.23
C PRO A 163 2.10 -32.68 -0.04
N SER A 164 1.74 -33.96 -0.03
CA SER A 164 0.91 -34.57 1.04
C SER A 164 1.62 -34.73 2.38
N ASP A 165 2.94 -34.71 2.41
CA ASP A 165 3.77 -34.78 3.62
C ASP A 165 3.86 -33.42 4.35
N ILE A 166 3.48 -32.34 3.70
CA ILE A 166 3.36 -31.03 4.34
C ILE A 166 2.02 -30.94 5.06
N TYR A 167 2.10 -30.85 6.37
CA TYR A 167 0.92 -30.82 7.21
C TYR A 167 0.39 -29.41 7.40
N TYR A 168 -0.77 -29.15 6.77
CA TYR A 168 -1.55 -27.96 6.98
C TYR A 168 -2.88 -28.28 7.63
N ALA A 169 -3.17 -27.65 8.75
CA ALA A 169 -4.51 -27.63 9.35
C ALA A 169 -5.16 -29.01 9.55
N LEU A 170 -4.41 -29.99 10.03
CA LEU A 170 -4.87 -31.37 10.29
C LEU A 170 -5.16 -32.21 9.03
N GLN A 171 -4.71 -31.78 7.86
CA GLN A 171 -4.90 -32.54 6.62
C GLN A 171 -3.57 -32.90 5.95
N ARG A 172 -3.35 -34.15 5.71
CA ARG A 172 -2.27 -34.67 4.87
C ARG A 172 -2.87 -34.97 3.50
N LYS A 173 -2.95 -33.96 2.65
CA LYS A 173 -3.43 -34.09 1.28
C LYS A 173 -2.60 -33.21 0.37
N SER A 174 -2.10 -33.77 -0.69
CA SER A 174 -1.53 -32.96 -1.76
C SER A 174 -2.60 -32.07 -2.37
N ARG A 175 -2.22 -30.86 -2.76
CA ARG A 175 -3.11 -29.89 -3.41
C ARG A 175 -2.32 -29.00 -4.33
N GLY A 176 -2.97 -28.53 -5.36
CA GLY A 176 -2.36 -27.62 -6.30
C GLY A 176 -3.35 -26.64 -6.89
N ASN A 177 -2.79 -25.68 -7.61
CA ASN A 177 -3.53 -24.66 -8.32
C ASN A 177 -2.87 -24.34 -9.65
N LEU A 178 -3.65 -24.33 -10.72
CA LEU A 178 -3.25 -23.81 -12.03
C LEU A 178 -4.07 -22.58 -12.36
N GLY A 179 -3.41 -21.42 -12.44
CA GLY A 179 -4.05 -20.15 -12.71
C GLY A 179 -3.55 -19.50 -13.99
N TYR A 180 -4.49 -18.91 -14.73
CA TYR A 180 -4.26 -18.15 -15.95
C TYR A 180 -5.00 -16.83 -15.87
N GLY A 181 -4.29 -15.73 -16.09
CA GLY A 181 -4.88 -14.40 -16.11
C GLY A 181 -4.37 -13.56 -17.26
N LYS A 182 -5.27 -12.76 -17.84
CA LYS A 182 -4.94 -11.78 -18.86
C LYS A 182 -5.65 -10.47 -18.55
N ARG A 183 -4.91 -9.38 -18.59
CA ARG A 183 -5.44 -8.03 -18.46
C ARG A 183 -4.96 -7.17 -19.62
N GLN A 184 -5.85 -6.36 -20.16
CA GLN A 184 -5.53 -5.40 -21.20
C GLN A 184 -6.17 -4.05 -20.90
N GLN A 185 -5.34 -3.02 -20.90
CA GLN A 185 -5.78 -1.64 -20.78
C GLN A 185 -5.38 -0.89 -22.04
N SER A 186 -6.30 -0.15 -22.63
CA SER A 186 -6.01 0.71 -23.77
C SER A 186 -6.54 2.12 -23.53
N THR A 187 -5.76 3.09 -23.98
CA THR A 187 -6.04 4.52 -23.88
C THR A 187 -5.97 5.11 -25.28
N LEU A 188 -7.00 5.84 -25.66
CA LEU A 188 -6.98 6.72 -26.84
C LEU A 188 -7.35 8.10 -26.40
N GLU A 189 -6.45 9.08 -26.59
CA GLU A 189 -6.65 10.45 -26.19
C GLU A 189 -6.27 11.41 -27.30
N GLY A 190 -7.11 12.40 -27.54
CA GLY A 190 -6.87 13.49 -28.48
C GLY A 190 -6.92 14.83 -27.75
N THR A 191 -5.95 15.71 -28.00
CA THR A 191 -5.89 17.06 -27.44
C THR A 191 -5.58 18.07 -28.50
N LEU A 192 -6.17 19.27 -28.39
CA LEU A 192 -5.86 20.45 -29.15
C LEU A 192 -5.39 21.52 -28.18
N THR A 193 -4.21 22.07 -28.42
CA THR A 193 -3.59 23.08 -27.57
C THR A 193 -3.32 24.36 -28.38
N PHE A 194 -3.84 25.46 -27.87
CA PHE A 194 -3.55 26.81 -28.36
C PHE A 194 -2.68 27.53 -27.34
N GLN A 195 -1.55 28.08 -27.75
CA GLN A 195 -0.68 28.89 -26.92
C GLN A 195 -0.31 30.18 -27.65
N HIS A 196 -0.39 31.28 -26.94
CA HIS A 196 0.00 32.56 -27.50
C HIS A 196 0.45 33.54 -26.41
N LYS A 197 1.48 34.30 -26.71
CA LYS A 197 2.02 35.33 -25.83
C LYS A 197 1.71 36.71 -26.42
N PHE A 198 0.86 37.48 -25.73
CA PHE A 198 0.48 38.82 -26.10
C PHE A 198 1.41 39.85 -25.43
N GLY A 199 2.59 40.05 -26.03
CA GLY A 199 3.62 40.91 -25.46
C GLY A 199 4.07 40.42 -24.05
N GLU A 200 4.21 41.36 -23.12
CA GLU A 200 4.48 41.06 -21.70
C GLU A 200 3.21 41.01 -20.85
N LEU A 201 2.05 41.30 -21.48
CA LEU A 201 0.77 41.40 -20.77
C LEU A 201 0.21 40.03 -20.38
N LEU A 202 0.22 39.10 -21.33
CA LEU A 202 -0.51 37.85 -21.16
C LEU A 202 0.21 36.70 -21.91
N ASP A 203 0.55 35.66 -21.18
CA ASP A 203 0.90 34.35 -21.76
C ASP A 203 -0.28 33.38 -21.51
N MET A 204 -0.86 32.89 -22.60
CA MET A 204 -2.08 32.09 -22.58
C MET A 204 -1.84 30.71 -23.17
N ASN A 205 -2.33 29.68 -22.42
CA ASN A 205 -2.37 28.30 -22.89
C ASN A 205 -3.78 27.77 -22.71
N LEU A 206 -4.44 27.40 -23.81
CA LEU A 206 -5.77 26.79 -23.81
C LEU A 206 -5.66 25.38 -24.37
N MET A 207 -6.30 24.42 -23.72
CA MET A 207 -6.32 23.03 -24.15
C MET A 207 -7.74 22.48 -24.08
N ALA A 208 -8.15 21.76 -25.12
CA ALA A 208 -9.36 20.93 -25.10
C ALA A 208 -8.99 19.51 -25.52
N GLY A 209 -9.65 18.53 -24.93
CA GLY A 209 -9.35 17.14 -25.21
C GLY A 209 -10.49 16.17 -24.91
N MET A 210 -10.34 14.99 -25.46
CA MET A 210 -11.20 13.84 -25.17
C MET A 210 -10.40 12.56 -25.04
N GLY A 211 -10.87 11.65 -24.20
CA GLY A 211 -10.22 10.39 -23.96
C GLY A 211 -11.20 9.22 -23.86
N ARG A 212 -10.74 8.04 -24.26
CA ARG A 212 -11.40 6.76 -24.08
C ARG A 212 -10.43 5.77 -23.45
N TYR A 213 -10.85 5.15 -22.37
CA TYR A 213 -10.05 4.23 -21.57
C TYR A 213 -10.81 2.92 -21.43
N LEU A 214 -10.20 1.83 -21.87
CA LEU A 214 -10.74 0.48 -21.76
C LEU A 214 -9.87 -0.33 -20.81
N ASP A 215 -10.48 -1.05 -19.88
CA ASP A 215 -9.84 -2.04 -19.03
C ASP A 215 -10.62 -3.35 -19.14
N SER A 216 -9.98 -4.40 -19.61
CA SER A 216 -10.59 -5.71 -19.77
C SER A 216 -9.66 -6.80 -19.26
N GLY A 217 -10.24 -7.86 -18.75
CA GLY A 217 -9.50 -9.03 -18.31
C GLY A 217 -10.34 -10.28 -18.38
N ASP A 218 -9.67 -11.38 -18.53
CA ASP A 218 -10.20 -12.72 -18.47
C ASP A 218 -9.19 -13.65 -17.76
N GLY A 219 -9.69 -14.65 -17.09
CA GLY A 219 -8.85 -15.63 -16.43
C GLY A 219 -9.62 -16.87 -16.02
N SER A 220 -8.87 -17.91 -15.73
CA SER A 220 -9.36 -19.17 -15.20
C SER A 220 -8.38 -19.70 -14.17
N ASP A 221 -8.90 -20.41 -13.20
CA ASP A 221 -8.17 -21.00 -12.10
C ASP A 221 -8.77 -22.37 -11.79
N ILE A 222 -7.92 -23.36 -11.58
CA ILE A 222 -8.32 -24.71 -11.18
C ILE A 222 -7.51 -25.09 -9.95
N SER A 223 -8.16 -25.10 -8.81
CA SER A 223 -7.62 -25.72 -7.59
C SER A 223 -8.02 -27.19 -7.56
N TYR A 224 -7.12 -28.05 -7.10
CA TYR A 224 -7.33 -29.50 -7.03
C TYR A 224 -6.68 -30.12 -5.81
N GLU A 225 -7.18 -31.28 -5.37
CA GLU A 225 -6.68 -32.07 -4.26
C GLU A 225 -6.33 -33.50 -4.69
N ASN A 226 -5.58 -34.22 -3.83
CA ASN A 226 -5.20 -35.60 -4.00
C ASN A 226 -4.45 -35.89 -5.32
N ALA A 227 -3.45 -35.06 -5.63
CA ALA A 227 -2.54 -35.33 -6.72
C ALA A 227 -1.43 -36.32 -6.29
N ASN A 228 -0.84 -37.00 -7.22
CA ASN A 228 0.27 -37.92 -6.95
C ASN A 228 1.55 -37.12 -6.67
N ASP A 229 2.11 -37.28 -5.48
CA ASP A 229 3.33 -36.58 -5.05
C ASP A 229 4.56 -36.91 -5.91
N HIS A 230 4.64 -38.11 -6.49
CA HIS A 230 5.75 -38.46 -7.38
C HIS A 230 5.84 -37.66 -8.65
N ILE A 231 4.73 -37.05 -9.07
CA ILE A 231 4.64 -36.22 -10.27
C ILE A 231 4.71 -34.73 -9.91
N GLN A 232 4.77 -34.41 -8.60
CA GLN A 232 4.79 -33.07 -8.05
C GLN A 232 3.65 -32.18 -8.59
N GLY A 233 2.48 -32.78 -8.81
CA GLY A 233 1.28 -32.05 -9.20
C GLY A 233 1.28 -31.35 -10.55
N SER A 234 2.30 -31.60 -11.37
CA SER A 234 2.45 -30.90 -12.66
C SER A 234 1.33 -31.18 -13.68
N SER A 235 0.39 -32.06 -13.37
CA SER A 235 -0.75 -32.38 -14.21
C SER A 235 -2.04 -32.49 -13.42
N VAL A 236 -2.96 -31.55 -13.60
CA VAL A 236 -4.30 -31.56 -12.99
C VAL A 236 -5.05 -32.86 -13.30
N GLY A 237 -4.89 -33.41 -14.54
CA GLY A 237 -5.56 -34.63 -14.95
C GLY A 237 -5.11 -35.91 -14.23
N MET A 238 -4.09 -35.81 -13.37
CA MET A 238 -3.58 -36.93 -12.55
C MET A 238 -3.95 -36.79 -11.08
N ALA A 239 -4.81 -35.85 -10.74
CA ALA A 239 -5.36 -35.71 -9.39
C ALA A 239 -6.70 -36.45 -9.29
N ASP A 240 -6.96 -37.07 -8.16
CA ASP A 240 -8.24 -37.75 -7.89
C ASP A 240 -9.37 -36.75 -7.52
N GLY A 241 -9.00 -35.46 -7.29
CA GLY A 241 -9.94 -34.41 -6.93
C GLY A 241 -10.33 -34.39 -5.45
N PRO A 242 -11.18 -33.50 -5.03
CA PRO A 242 -12.07 -32.66 -5.84
C PRO A 242 -11.36 -31.54 -6.62
N PHE A 243 -12.05 -31.06 -7.67
CA PHE A 243 -11.61 -29.95 -8.52
C PHE A 243 -12.49 -28.74 -8.33
N TYR A 244 -11.89 -27.56 -8.22
CA TYR A 244 -12.57 -26.29 -8.00
C TYR A 244 -12.23 -25.30 -9.12
N PRO A 245 -12.87 -25.43 -10.29
CA PRO A 245 -12.63 -24.50 -11.39
C PRO A 245 -13.35 -23.17 -11.15
N THR A 246 -12.65 -22.08 -11.39
CA THR A 246 -13.20 -20.73 -11.39
C THR A 246 -12.81 -20.00 -12.66
N SER A 247 -13.60 -19.03 -13.08
CA SER A 247 -13.25 -18.17 -14.20
C SER A 247 -13.90 -16.80 -14.05
N TYR A 248 -13.28 -15.81 -14.66
CA TYR A 248 -13.81 -14.46 -14.69
C TYR A 248 -13.57 -13.82 -16.06
N LYS A 249 -14.45 -12.87 -16.38
CA LYS A 249 -14.28 -12.01 -17.55
C LYS A 249 -14.94 -10.66 -17.28
N TYR A 250 -14.21 -9.57 -17.56
CA TYR A 250 -14.74 -8.23 -17.39
C TYR A 250 -14.26 -7.28 -18.48
N LYS A 251 -15.03 -6.21 -18.68
CA LYS A 251 -14.66 -5.09 -19.53
C LYS A 251 -15.30 -3.83 -18.99
N ASN A 252 -14.47 -2.82 -18.68
CA ASN A 252 -14.90 -1.51 -18.20
C ASN A 252 -14.44 -0.42 -19.17
N GLU A 253 -15.31 0.53 -19.44
CA GLU A 253 -15.02 1.68 -20.30
C GLU A 253 -15.22 2.99 -19.56
N LYS A 254 -14.22 3.89 -19.67
CA LYS A 254 -14.33 5.28 -19.25
C LYS A 254 -14.19 6.22 -20.44
N ARG A 255 -14.92 7.32 -20.42
CA ARG A 255 -14.82 8.39 -21.41
C ARG A 255 -14.69 9.70 -20.71
N SER A 256 -13.82 10.57 -21.22
CA SER A 256 -13.63 11.90 -20.67
C SER A 256 -13.62 12.97 -21.75
N GLN A 257 -14.07 14.15 -21.36
CA GLN A 257 -13.99 15.39 -22.13
C GLN A 257 -13.47 16.47 -21.18
N PHE A 258 -12.52 17.25 -21.62
CA PHE A 258 -11.94 18.26 -20.75
C PHE A 258 -11.49 19.49 -21.50
N VAL A 259 -11.56 20.63 -20.79
CA VAL A 259 -11.00 21.90 -21.22
C VAL A 259 -10.17 22.47 -20.09
N ARG A 260 -9.08 23.13 -20.43
CA ARG A 260 -8.18 23.79 -19.49
C ARG A 260 -7.68 25.09 -20.08
N GLY A 261 -7.64 26.14 -19.26
CA GLY A 261 -7.00 27.42 -19.56
C GLY A 261 -5.97 27.76 -18.50
N SER A 262 -4.83 28.30 -18.91
CA SER A 262 -3.81 28.84 -18.03
C SER A 262 -3.37 30.20 -18.59
N PHE A 263 -3.36 31.21 -17.72
CA PHE A 263 -3.12 32.62 -18.04
C PHE A 263 -2.07 33.16 -17.08
N ASP A 264 -0.91 33.56 -17.60
CA ASP A 264 0.11 34.28 -16.85
C ASP A 264 -0.01 35.77 -17.22
N LEU A 265 -0.52 36.57 -16.27
CA LEU A 265 -0.77 37.97 -16.42
C LEU A 265 0.41 38.77 -15.88
N PHE A 266 1.01 39.61 -16.72
CA PHE A 266 2.12 40.51 -16.39
C PHE A 266 3.37 39.76 -15.85
N GLY A 267 3.49 38.42 -16.07
CA GLY A 267 4.53 37.61 -15.44
C GLY A 267 4.40 37.45 -13.92
N ARG A 268 3.29 37.93 -13.33
CA ARG A 268 3.09 37.99 -11.85
C ARG A 268 1.95 37.13 -11.34
N TYR A 269 0.84 37.12 -12.05
CA TYR A 269 -0.39 36.42 -11.61
C TYR A 269 -0.71 35.29 -12.57
N VAL A 270 -0.67 34.08 -12.07
CA VAL A 270 -1.04 32.92 -12.86
C VAL A 270 -2.41 32.43 -12.42
N VAL A 271 -3.34 32.37 -13.38
CA VAL A 271 -4.69 31.82 -13.18
C VAL A 271 -4.82 30.56 -14.05
N SER A 272 -5.19 29.44 -13.47
CA SER A 272 -5.52 28.26 -14.25
C SER A 272 -6.89 27.74 -13.84
N ALA A 273 -7.69 27.38 -14.84
CA ALA A 273 -9.00 26.76 -14.62
C ALA A 273 -9.16 25.54 -15.52
N SER A 274 -9.83 24.51 -15.03
CA SER A 274 -10.20 23.36 -15.85
C SER A 274 -11.59 22.84 -15.51
N LEU A 275 -12.23 22.26 -16.52
CA LEU A 275 -13.48 21.53 -16.37
C LEU A 275 -13.32 20.18 -17.06
N ARG A 276 -13.57 19.11 -16.31
CA ARG A 276 -13.50 17.73 -16.81
C ARG A 276 -14.84 17.05 -16.59
N ARG A 277 -15.36 16.43 -17.64
CA ARG A 277 -16.51 15.54 -17.60
C ARG A 277 -16.05 14.12 -17.81
N ASP A 278 -16.21 13.27 -16.79
CA ASP A 278 -15.87 11.86 -16.86
C ASP A 278 -17.14 10.99 -16.81
N GLY A 279 -17.15 9.91 -17.57
CA GLY A 279 -18.18 8.90 -17.59
C GLY A 279 -17.60 7.51 -17.45
N THR A 280 -18.28 6.64 -16.70
CA THR A 280 -17.93 5.22 -16.52
C THR A 280 -19.12 4.35 -16.84
N ASP A 281 -18.89 3.16 -17.38
CA ASP A 281 -19.95 2.17 -17.60
C ASP A 281 -20.30 1.34 -16.36
N LYS A 282 -19.64 1.61 -15.22
CA LYS A 282 -19.95 0.95 -13.94
C LYS A 282 -21.26 1.43 -13.34
N PHE A 283 -21.64 2.69 -13.57
CA PHE A 283 -22.85 3.29 -12.99
C PHE A 283 -24.03 3.25 -13.94
N PHE A 284 -25.21 3.32 -13.39
CA PHE A 284 -26.46 3.39 -14.15
C PHE A 284 -26.44 4.56 -15.15
N PRO A 285 -27.07 4.44 -16.34
CA PRO A 285 -26.97 5.45 -17.41
C PRO A 285 -27.26 6.88 -16.97
N SER A 286 -28.22 7.12 -16.07
CA SER A 286 -28.56 8.43 -15.51
C SER A 286 -27.49 9.01 -14.57
N LYS A 287 -26.61 8.18 -13.99
CA LYS A 287 -25.54 8.54 -13.04
C LYS A 287 -24.13 8.37 -13.61
N LYS A 288 -24.06 7.99 -14.88
CA LYS A 288 -22.82 7.65 -15.57
C LYS A 288 -21.79 8.78 -15.58
N TYR A 289 -22.22 10.02 -15.80
CA TYR A 289 -21.34 11.16 -15.98
C TYR A 289 -21.30 12.08 -14.76
N ALA A 290 -20.10 12.58 -14.46
CA ALA A 290 -19.89 13.64 -13.46
C ALA A 290 -18.97 14.74 -14.00
N LEU A 291 -19.09 15.95 -13.42
CA LEU A 291 -18.29 17.11 -13.74
C LEU A 291 -17.33 17.41 -12.58
N PHE A 292 -16.09 17.73 -12.93
CA PHE A 292 -15.01 17.99 -12.00
C PHE A 292 -14.33 19.33 -12.38
N PRO A 293 -14.76 20.45 -11.78
CA PRO A 293 -14.11 21.73 -11.95
C PRO A 293 -12.85 21.85 -11.11
N SER A 294 -11.89 22.67 -11.59
CA SER A 294 -10.78 23.12 -10.78
C SER A 294 -10.35 24.53 -11.14
N VAL A 295 -9.84 25.25 -10.16
CA VAL A 295 -9.23 26.57 -10.31
C VAL A 295 -8.01 26.69 -9.43
N SER A 296 -6.97 27.33 -9.92
CA SER A 296 -5.78 27.67 -9.15
C SER A 296 -5.30 29.07 -9.46
N LEU A 297 -4.83 29.74 -8.43
CA LEU A 297 -4.27 31.08 -8.47
C LEU A 297 -2.85 31.02 -7.93
N ALA A 298 -1.92 31.71 -8.57
CA ALA A 298 -0.58 31.89 -8.04
C ALA A 298 -0.15 33.36 -8.24
N TRP A 299 0.44 33.91 -7.19
CA TRP A 299 0.99 35.23 -7.15
C TRP A 299 2.51 35.16 -6.94
N LYS A 300 3.27 35.55 -7.97
CA LYS A 300 4.72 35.67 -7.93
C LYS A 300 5.10 36.99 -7.24
N MET A 301 5.08 36.97 -5.90
CA MET A 301 5.27 38.18 -5.08
C MET A 301 6.66 38.78 -5.27
N ASN A 302 7.66 37.98 -5.63
CA ASN A 302 9.02 38.46 -5.92
C ASN A 302 9.09 39.39 -7.14
N GLU A 303 8.09 39.37 -8.03
CA GLU A 303 8.02 40.29 -9.17
C GLU A 303 7.39 41.67 -8.82
N GLU A 304 6.88 41.81 -7.60
CA GLU A 304 6.32 43.09 -7.14
C GLU A 304 7.41 44.08 -6.69
N SER A 305 7.19 45.35 -6.92
CA SER A 305 8.19 46.40 -6.64
C SER A 305 8.57 46.48 -5.17
N PHE A 306 7.67 46.13 -4.26
CA PHE A 306 7.92 46.16 -2.81
C PHE A 306 8.75 44.96 -2.30
N ILE A 307 8.86 43.85 -3.07
CA ILE A 307 9.71 42.69 -2.73
C ILE A 307 10.95 42.61 -3.64
N LYS A 308 10.83 43.01 -4.90
CA LYS A 308 11.87 42.89 -5.94
C LYS A 308 13.23 43.45 -5.51
N ASN A 309 13.23 44.48 -4.66
CA ASN A 309 14.46 45.10 -4.15
C ASN A 309 15.02 44.46 -2.88
N ILE A 310 14.39 43.41 -2.35
CA ILE A 310 14.87 42.70 -1.16
C ILE A 310 15.85 41.62 -1.61
N SER A 311 17.14 41.91 -1.50
CA SER A 311 18.22 41.12 -2.08
C SER A 311 18.37 39.70 -1.56
N TRP A 312 17.78 39.39 -0.43
CA TRP A 312 17.83 38.03 0.14
C TRP A 312 16.64 37.16 -0.26
N ILE A 313 15.60 37.72 -0.90
CA ILE A 313 14.46 36.97 -1.43
C ILE A 313 14.68 36.74 -2.92
N ASN A 314 14.87 35.50 -3.34
CA ASN A 314 15.04 35.11 -4.74
C ASN A 314 13.71 34.73 -5.39
N MET A 315 12.88 34.02 -4.66
CA MET A 315 11.52 33.64 -5.07
C MET A 315 10.59 33.68 -3.87
N LEU A 316 9.42 34.26 -4.08
CA LEU A 316 8.30 34.19 -3.13
C LEU A 316 7.01 34.11 -3.93
N LYS A 317 6.29 32.98 -3.79
CA LYS A 317 5.09 32.73 -4.58
C LYS A 317 4.00 32.15 -3.69
N LEU A 318 2.88 32.86 -3.61
CA LEU A 318 1.67 32.41 -2.91
C LEU A 318 0.78 31.65 -3.90
N ARG A 319 0.26 30.51 -3.49
CA ARG A 319 -0.65 29.67 -4.28
C ARG A 319 -1.95 29.40 -3.51
N ALA A 320 -3.06 29.37 -4.24
CA ALA A 320 -4.34 28.90 -3.72
C ALA A 320 -5.01 28.05 -4.79
N SER A 321 -5.59 26.92 -4.40
CA SER A 321 -6.30 26.07 -5.34
C SER A 321 -7.56 25.44 -4.73
N TYR A 322 -8.53 25.25 -5.62
CA TYR A 322 -9.73 24.47 -5.40
C TYR A 322 -9.88 23.49 -6.54
N GLY A 323 -10.19 22.24 -6.24
CA GLY A 323 -10.40 21.22 -7.25
C GLY A 323 -11.32 20.12 -6.78
N GLU A 324 -12.04 19.54 -7.72
CA GLU A 324 -12.89 18.40 -7.50
C GLU A 324 -12.38 17.22 -8.30
N THR A 325 -12.40 16.02 -7.69
CA THR A 325 -12.09 14.75 -8.35
C THR A 325 -13.14 13.70 -8.00
N GLY A 326 -13.35 12.77 -8.92
CA GLY A 326 -14.26 11.65 -8.74
C GLY A 326 -13.54 10.30 -8.64
N SER A 327 -14.17 9.36 -7.95
CA SER A 327 -13.78 7.95 -7.95
C SER A 327 -14.98 7.08 -8.27
N ASP A 328 -14.79 6.09 -9.14
CA ASP A 328 -15.73 5.01 -9.46
C ASP A 328 -15.22 3.66 -8.95
N ASN A 329 -14.41 3.69 -7.89
CA ASN A 329 -13.74 2.50 -7.36
C ASN A 329 -14.73 1.57 -6.63
N LEU A 330 -15.55 0.90 -7.41
CA LEU A 330 -16.32 -0.27 -7.04
C LEU A 330 -15.78 -1.47 -7.77
N GLY A 331 -15.63 -2.57 -7.09
CA GLY A 331 -15.10 -3.82 -7.66
C GLY A 331 -15.95 -4.41 -8.78
N THR A 332 -17.17 -3.89 -9.03
CA THR A 332 -18.15 -4.45 -9.96
C THR A 332 -18.90 -3.37 -10.72
N THR A 333 -19.54 -3.76 -11.81
CA THR A 333 -20.52 -2.96 -12.56
C THR A 333 -21.87 -3.02 -11.84
N LEU A 334 -22.61 -1.91 -11.78
CA LEU A 334 -23.81 -1.78 -10.93
C LEU A 334 -25.13 -1.93 -11.68
N TYR A 335 -25.10 -2.16 -12.99
CA TYR A 335 -26.34 -2.36 -13.77
C TYR A 335 -26.12 -3.39 -14.89
N GLY A 336 -27.21 -3.96 -15.34
CA GLY A 336 -27.21 -4.91 -16.44
C GLY A 336 -26.70 -6.31 -16.05
N ILE A 337 -26.56 -6.59 -14.76
CA ILE A 337 -26.06 -7.86 -14.25
C ILE A 337 -27.07 -8.50 -13.33
N VAL A 338 -27.48 -9.69 -13.71
CA VAL A 338 -28.07 -10.67 -12.83
C VAL A 338 -27.01 -11.75 -12.64
N THR A 339 -26.35 -11.75 -11.50
CA THR A 339 -25.45 -12.84 -11.16
C THR A 339 -26.21 -13.91 -10.42
N THR A 340 -26.00 -15.15 -10.81
CA THR A 340 -26.49 -16.31 -10.08
C THR A 340 -25.30 -16.97 -9.41
N THR A 341 -25.42 -17.22 -8.12
CA THR A 341 -24.43 -17.98 -7.38
C THR A 341 -24.94 -19.39 -7.18
N ARG A 342 -24.07 -20.36 -7.45
CA ARG A 342 -24.38 -21.76 -7.16
C ARG A 342 -24.33 -21.92 -5.63
N GLU A 343 -25.42 -22.44 -5.06
CA GLU A 343 -25.44 -22.82 -3.66
C GLU A 343 -24.76 -24.19 -3.46
N ASP A 344 -24.04 -24.35 -2.36
CA ASP A 344 -23.40 -25.63 -2.01
C ASP A 344 -24.40 -26.66 -1.47
N VAL A 345 -25.69 -26.32 -1.40
CA VAL A 345 -26.75 -27.23 -0.98
C VAL A 345 -27.24 -28.04 -2.17
N GLN A 346 -27.11 -29.33 -2.08
CA GLN A 346 -27.59 -30.28 -3.10
C GLN A 346 -28.90 -30.93 -2.63
N PHE A 347 -29.92 -30.86 -3.45
CA PHE A 347 -31.14 -31.62 -3.26
C PHE A 347 -31.13 -32.85 -4.14
N ASN A 348 -31.06 -34.02 -3.54
CA ASN A 348 -31.17 -35.31 -4.25
C ASN A 348 -32.60 -35.82 -4.21
N ASN A 349 -33.19 -35.96 -5.38
CA ASN A 349 -34.48 -36.61 -5.53
C ASN A 349 -34.42 -37.63 -6.67
N ASN A 350 -34.57 -38.91 -6.39
CA ASN A 350 -34.61 -40.01 -7.36
C ASN A 350 -33.46 -40.00 -8.37
N SER A 351 -32.21 -39.92 -7.87
CA SER A 351 -30.97 -39.91 -8.69
C SER A 351 -30.76 -38.65 -9.51
N VAL A 352 -31.52 -37.60 -9.34
CA VAL A 352 -31.26 -36.29 -9.96
C VAL A 352 -30.78 -35.33 -8.90
N THR A 353 -29.60 -34.77 -9.10
CA THR A 353 -29.05 -33.72 -8.25
C THR A 353 -29.46 -32.36 -8.76
N TYR A 354 -30.22 -31.61 -7.95
CA TYR A 354 -30.57 -30.22 -8.21
C TYR A 354 -29.59 -29.32 -7.49
N ILE A 355 -28.98 -28.43 -8.24
CA ILE A 355 -28.07 -27.40 -7.69
C ILE A 355 -28.81 -26.07 -7.81
N PRO A 356 -29.25 -25.50 -6.68
CA PRO A 356 -29.95 -24.24 -6.72
C PRO A 356 -29.01 -23.09 -7.10
N TYR A 357 -29.53 -22.12 -7.81
CA TYR A 357 -28.89 -20.85 -8.11
C TYR A 357 -29.70 -19.74 -7.45
N ILE A 358 -29.03 -18.91 -6.69
CA ILE A 358 -29.63 -17.72 -6.08
C ILE A 358 -29.23 -16.46 -6.84
N LEU A 359 -30.13 -15.49 -6.84
CA LEU A 359 -29.85 -14.17 -7.38
C LEU A 359 -28.92 -13.45 -6.41
N SER A 360 -27.70 -13.11 -6.84
CA SER A 360 -26.71 -12.44 -6.01
C SER A 360 -26.44 -10.97 -6.41
N GLY A 361 -27.17 -10.44 -7.38
CA GLY A 361 -27.02 -9.07 -7.83
C GLY A 361 -28.33 -8.43 -8.28
N ALA A 362 -28.37 -7.11 -8.22
CA ALA A 362 -29.49 -6.29 -8.68
C ALA A 362 -28.97 -4.99 -9.33
N ASN A 363 -29.83 -4.30 -10.06
CA ASN A 363 -29.55 -2.97 -10.55
C ASN A 363 -29.60 -1.94 -9.42
N TYR A 364 -28.55 -1.14 -9.28
CA TYR A 364 -28.43 -0.10 -8.26
C TYR A 364 -28.41 1.28 -8.92
N GLU A 365 -29.59 1.87 -9.13
CA GLU A 365 -29.78 3.10 -9.91
C GLU A 365 -29.28 4.35 -9.21
N ASP A 366 -29.18 4.33 -7.87
CA ASP A 366 -28.85 5.48 -7.05
C ASP A 366 -27.34 5.68 -6.84
N VAL A 367 -26.53 4.66 -7.17
CA VAL A 367 -25.09 4.72 -6.93
C VAL A 367 -24.40 5.58 -7.97
N THR A 368 -23.57 6.50 -7.50
CA THR A 368 -22.88 7.48 -8.33
C THR A 368 -21.42 7.69 -7.87
N TRP A 369 -20.73 8.61 -8.50
CA TRP A 369 -19.35 8.94 -8.21
C TRP A 369 -19.13 9.39 -6.76
N GLN A 370 -18.13 8.80 -6.10
CA GLN A 370 -17.55 9.39 -4.90
C GLN A 370 -16.84 10.68 -5.28
N LYS A 371 -16.99 11.74 -4.50
CA LYS A 371 -16.46 13.06 -4.79
C LYS A 371 -15.46 13.49 -3.72
N THR A 372 -14.33 14.01 -4.15
CA THR A 372 -13.32 14.64 -3.28
C THR A 372 -13.17 16.10 -3.69
N VAL A 373 -13.45 17.00 -2.75
CA VAL A 373 -13.22 18.45 -2.87
C VAL A 373 -11.92 18.78 -2.16
N MET A 374 -10.95 19.28 -2.91
CA MET A 374 -9.62 19.62 -2.44
C MET A 374 -9.45 21.14 -2.40
N LYS A 375 -8.95 21.64 -1.28
CA LYS A 375 -8.59 23.05 -1.06
C LYS A 375 -7.17 23.10 -0.54
N ASN A 376 -6.34 23.92 -1.15
CA ASN A 376 -4.94 24.07 -0.76
C ASN A 376 -4.53 25.54 -0.80
N ILE A 377 -3.73 25.94 0.17
CA ILE A 377 -3.01 27.22 0.16
C ILE A 377 -1.54 26.87 0.39
N GLY A 378 -0.67 27.35 -0.48
CA GLY A 378 0.76 27.04 -0.43
C GLY A 378 1.61 28.27 -0.64
N LEU A 379 2.78 28.27 -0.01
CA LEU A 379 3.83 29.28 -0.16
C LEU A 379 5.10 28.58 -0.65
N ASP A 380 5.57 28.98 -1.86
CA ASP A 380 6.89 28.57 -2.37
C ASP A 380 7.86 29.71 -2.12
N PHE A 381 9.07 29.40 -1.67
CA PHE A 381 10.10 30.38 -1.39
C PHE A 381 11.51 29.90 -1.77
N SER A 382 12.35 30.86 -2.14
CA SER A 382 13.79 30.69 -2.23
C SER A 382 14.46 31.96 -1.71
N ILE A 383 15.37 31.79 -0.78
CA ILE A 383 16.02 32.88 -0.05
C ILE A 383 17.54 32.71 0.04
N PHE A 384 18.24 33.80 0.36
CA PHE A 384 19.69 33.86 0.56
C PHE A 384 20.49 33.38 -0.67
N ARG A 385 20.12 33.87 -1.87
CA ARG A 385 20.71 33.50 -3.16
C ARG A 385 20.56 32.01 -3.43
N ASP A 386 19.31 31.51 -3.26
CA ASP A 386 18.92 30.13 -3.47
C ASP A 386 19.64 29.13 -2.54
N ARG A 387 20.13 29.62 -1.37
CA ARG A 387 20.71 28.69 -0.39
C ARG A 387 19.67 27.92 0.41
N ILE A 388 18.49 28.49 0.59
CA ILE A 388 17.35 27.84 1.27
C ILE A 388 16.12 28.01 0.38
N TRP A 389 15.50 26.90 0.00
CA TRP A 389 14.27 26.92 -0.80
C TRP A 389 13.34 25.81 -0.37
N GLY A 390 12.05 26.02 -0.60
CA GLY A 390 11.06 25.04 -0.20
C GLY A 390 9.62 25.48 -0.43
N SER A 391 8.72 24.69 0.13
CA SER A 391 7.29 24.98 0.15
C SER A 391 6.64 24.61 1.47
N VAL A 392 5.57 25.33 1.79
CA VAL A 392 4.65 25.00 2.88
C VAL A 392 3.26 25.00 2.30
N ASP A 393 2.54 23.89 2.45
CA ASP A 393 1.18 23.69 1.96
C ASP A 393 0.25 23.36 3.13
N VAL A 394 -0.89 24.04 3.20
CA VAL A 394 -1.98 23.72 4.11
C VAL A 394 -3.17 23.29 3.27
N PHE A 395 -3.71 22.13 3.56
CA PHE A 395 -4.77 21.56 2.74
C PHE A 395 -5.96 21.06 3.56
N ARG A 396 -7.09 21.03 2.88
CA ARG A 396 -8.30 20.35 3.35
C ARG A 396 -8.95 19.62 2.18
N ASN A 397 -9.20 18.34 2.38
CA ASN A 397 -9.92 17.46 1.47
C ASN A 397 -11.21 17.01 2.14
N ASP A 398 -12.35 17.29 1.52
CA ASP A 398 -13.65 16.80 1.93
C ASP A 398 -14.08 15.68 0.97
N VAL A 399 -14.27 14.48 1.47
CA VAL A 399 -14.67 13.29 0.69
C VAL A 399 -16.11 12.95 1.03
N THR A 400 -16.98 13.01 0.01
CA THR A 400 -18.43 12.81 0.14
C THR A 400 -18.90 11.72 -0.82
N HIS A 401 -20.09 11.21 -0.59
CA HIS A 401 -20.66 10.12 -1.40
C HIS A 401 -19.72 8.92 -1.48
N LEU A 402 -19.12 8.55 -0.35
CA LEU A 402 -18.21 7.40 -0.30
C LEU A 402 -18.88 6.19 -0.93
N LEU A 403 -18.12 5.51 -1.77
CA LEU A 403 -18.53 4.22 -2.31
C LEU A 403 -18.23 3.13 -1.28
N GLY A 404 -19.23 2.39 -0.90
CA GLY A 404 -19.13 1.30 0.07
C GLY A 404 -20.21 0.26 -0.15
N THR A 405 -20.33 -0.67 0.79
CA THR A 405 -21.36 -1.71 0.76
C THR A 405 -22.19 -1.66 2.06
N ALA A 406 -23.46 -1.98 1.98
CA ALA A 406 -24.33 -2.17 3.13
C ALA A 406 -25.03 -3.53 3.05
N PRO A 407 -25.48 -4.11 4.18
CA PRO A 407 -26.28 -5.32 4.17
C PRO A 407 -27.50 -5.19 3.27
N THR A 408 -27.85 -6.25 2.58
CA THR A 408 -29.06 -6.31 1.75
C THR A 408 -30.26 -6.68 2.61
N GLU A 409 -31.28 -5.81 2.64
CA GLU A 409 -32.53 -6.03 3.42
C GLU A 409 -33.61 -6.78 2.63
N LEU A 410 -33.33 -7.15 1.37
CA LEU A 410 -34.31 -7.79 0.51
C LEU A 410 -34.44 -9.29 0.85
N LEU A 411 -35.65 -9.74 1.04
CA LEU A 411 -35.99 -11.17 1.23
C LEU A 411 -35.48 -12.01 0.06
N GLY A 412 -34.66 -13.01 0.37
CA GLY A 412 -34.05 -13.93 -0.62
C GLY A 412 -32.76 -13.46 -1.26
N MET A 413 -32.23 -12.30 -0.88
CA MET A 413 -30.90 -11.86 -1.28
C MET A 413 -29.98 -11.83 -0.05
N HIS A 414 -28.98 -12.69 -0.04
CA HIS A 414 -27.92 -12.68 0.98
C HIS A 414 -26.72 -11.89 0.49
N GLY A 415 -26.12 -11.11 1.39
CA GLY A 415 -24.88 -10.38 1.10
C GLY A 415 -24.98 -8.88 1.30
N THR A 416 -24.19 -8.16 0.55
CA THR A 416 -24.07 -6.70 0.63
C THR A 416 -24.43 -6.04 -0.69
N ARG A 417 -25.03 -4.86 -0.62
CA ARG A 417 -25.32 -4.00 -1.79
C ARG A 417 -24.40 -2.79 -1.80
N PRO A 418 -23.96 -2.33 -2.97
CA PRO A 418 -23.22 -1.08 -3.09
C PRO A 418 -24.13 0.11 -2.76
N ILE A 419 -23.55 1.08 -2.06
CA ILE A 419 -24.20 2.34 -1.69
C ILE A 419 -23.25 3.51 -1.80
N ASN A 420 -23.81 4.72 -1.95
CA ASN A 420 -23.10 5.97 -1.63
C ASN A 420 -23.52 6.45 -0.26
N GLY A 421 -22.59 7.03 0.48
CA GLY A 421 -22.90 7.68 1.74
C GLY A 421 -21.64 8.09 2.48
N GLY A 422 -21.85 8.67 3.66
CA GLY A 422 -20.76 9.11 4.49
C GLY A 422 -20.00 10.34 3.95
N HIS A 423 -19.37 11.00 4.89
CA HIS A 423 -18.52 12.16 4.64
C HIS A 423 -17.38 12.16 5.64
N TYR A 424 -16.15 12.25 5.18
CA TYR A 424 -15.01 12.54 6.03
C TYR A 424 -14.21 13.72 5.50
N LYS A 425 -13.52 14.39 6.39
CA LYS A 425 -12.57 15.44 6.04
C LYS A 425 -11.16 15.03 6.44
N ARG A 426 -10.20 15.42 5.60
CA ARG A 426 -8.77 15.29 5.86
C ARG A 426 -8.14 16.67 5.81
N THR A 427 -7.50 17.09 6.90
CA THR A 427 -6.80 18.38 6.98
C THR A 427 -5.36 18.15 7.37
N GLY A 428 -4.45 18.91 6.80
CA GLY A 428 -3.04 18.70 7.06
C GLY A 428 -2.15 19.84 6.61
N VAL A 429 -0.88 19.69 6.90
CA VAL A 429 0.20 20.57 6.48
C VAL A 429 1.36 19.73 5.96
N ASP A 430 1.88 20.14 4.80
CA ASP A 430 3.06 19.55 4.18
C ASP A 430 4.16 20.63 4.10
N VAL A 431 5.38 20.27 4.44
CA VAL A 431 6.56 21.14 4.39
C VAL A 431 7.66 20.42 3.63
N SER A 432 8.24 21.11 2.66
CA SER A 432 9.46 20.69 1.96
C SER A 432 10.48 21.79 2.09
N LEU A 433 11.65 21.48 2.63
CA LEU A 433 12.76 22.42 2.81
C LEU A 433 14.03 21.80 2.24
N ASN A 434 14.73 22.57 1.42
CA ASN A 434 16.03 22.22 0.89
C ASN A 434 17.03 23.29 1.24
N SER A 435 18.29 22.90 1.46
CA SER A 435 19.33 23.84 1.77
C SER A 435 20.66 23.47 1.12
N LEU A 436 21.37 24.47 0.63
CA LEU A 436 22.78 24.41 0.28
C LEU A 436 23.59 24.91 1.47
N ASN A 437 24.01 23.98 2.33
CA ASN A 437 24.65 24.29 3.60
C ASN A 437 26.06 24.88 3.41
N LEU A 438 26.85 24.21 2.58
CA LEU A 438 28.21 24.62 2.27
C LEU A 438 28.54 24.30 0.82
N GLN A 439 29.20 25.24 0.16
CA GLN A 439 29.75 25.05 -1.17
C GLN A 439 31.10 25.76 -1.25
N THR A 440 32.14 24.98 -1.51
CA THR A 440 33.48 25.43 -1.82
C THR A 440 33.88 24.92 -3.20
N HIS A 441 35.11 25.11 -3.62
CA HIS A 441 35.64 24.59 -4.89
C HIS A 441 35.56 23.04 -4.95
N ASP A 442 35.89 22.36 -3.84
CA ASP A 442 36.04 20.91 -3.81
C ASP A 442 34.92 20.21 -2.99
N PHE A 443 34.13 20.96 -2.23
CA PHE A 443 33.12 20.37 -1.32
C PHE A 443 31.79 21.05 -1.46
N LYS A 444 30.73 20.21 -1.57
CA LYS A 444 29.34 20.66 -1.58
C LYS A 444 28.54 19.81 -0.61
N TRP A 445 27.74 20.46 0.24
CA TRP A 445 26.80 19.82 1.16
C TRP A 445 25.40 20.41 0.99
N THR A 446 24.44 19.54 0.65
CA THR A 446 23.02 19.87 0.55
C THR A 446 22.21 19.02 1.51
N SER A 447 21.14 19.59 2.06
CA SER A 447 20.17 18.87 2.89
C SER A 447 18.76 19.06 2.36
N GLN A 448 17.93 18.04 2.54
CA GLN A 448 16.51 18.04 2.22
C GLN A 448 15.72 17.55 3.42
N ILE A 449 14.65 18.27 3.79
CA ILE A 449 13.72 17.90 4.84
C ILE A 449 12.30 17.90 4.25
N THR A 450 11.57 16.82 4.48
CA THR A 450 10.14 16.74 4.18
C THR A 450 9.38 16.40 5.46
N MET A 451 8.28 17.08 5.71
CA MET A 451 7.42 16.82 6.86
C MET A 451 5.96 16.88 6.43
N SER A 452 5.17 15.95 6.95
CA SER A 452 3.73 15.90 6.72
C SER A 452 3.00 15.56 8.00
N HIS A 453 1.98 16.33 8.30
CA HIS A 453 1.01 16.03 9.35
C HIS A 453 -0.39 16.15 8.78
N TYR A 454 -1.21 15.14 8.99
CA TYR A 454 -2.63 15.25 8.67
C TYR A 454 -3.50 14.49 9.65
N ASN A 455 -4.75 14.92 9.75
CA ASN A 455 -5.80 14.24 10.48
C ASN A 455 -6.99 13.97 9.56
N ALA A 456 -7.60 12.79 9.69
CA ALA A 456 -8.77 12.36 8.93
C ALA A 456 -9.89 12.00 9.92
N VAL A 457 -11.03 12.71 9.86
CA VAL A 457 -12.14 12.53 10.79
C VAL A 457 -13.46 12.38 10.06
N TRP A 458 -14.33 11.56 10.60
CA TRP A 458 -15.70 11.42 10.14
C TRP A 458 -16.49 12.70 10.43
N ILE A 459 -17.22 13.16 9.43
CA ILE A 459 -18.26 14.19 9.56
C ILE A 459 -19.62 13.50 9.63
N GLU A 460 -19.80 12.49 8.76
CA GLU A 460 -21.00 11.65 8.69
C GLU A 460 -20.56 10.22 8.36
N ARG A 461 -21.10 9.26 9.09
CA ARG A 461 -20.82 7.83 8.86
C ARG A 461 -21.60 7.32 7.66
N MET A 462 -21.18 6.17 7.12
CA MET A 462 -21.94 5.46 6.08
C MET A 462 -23.34 5.14 6.57
N PRO A 463 -24.38 5.35 5.77
CA PRO A 463 -25.74 4.98 6.13
C PRO A 463 -25.94 3.44 6.16
N ASN A 464 -27.01 2.99 6.79
CA ASN A 464 -27.43 1.58 6.82
C ASN A 464 -26.41 0.61 7.44
N TYR A 465 -25.58 1.11 8.37
CA TYR A 465 -24.73 0.29 9.23
C TYR A 465 -25.19 0.41 10.67
N ASP A 466 -25.21 -0.72 11.36
CA ASP A 466 -25.41 -0.74 12.81
C ASP A 466 -24.08 -0.45 13.51
N TYR A 467 -23.85 0.83 13.76
CA TYR A 467 -22.64 1.27 14.45
C TYR A 467 -22.80 1.08 15.95
N GLN A 468 -21.78 0.53 16.58
CA GLN A 468 -21.66 0.43 18.02
C GLN A 468 -21.73 1.83 18.67
N LYS A 469 -22.20 1.92 19.90
CA LYS A 469 -22.37 3.20 20.61
C LYS A 469 -21.09 4.03 20.66
N TYR A 470 -19.93 3.37 20.83
CA TYR A 470 -18.62 4.04 20.88
C TYR A 470 -18.15 4.61 19.55
N GLN A 471 -18.72 4.22 18.41
CA GLN A 471 -18.34 4.62 17.06
C GLN A 471 -19.00 5.93 16.56
N LYS A 472 -19.78 6.62 17.39
CA LYS A 472 -20.51 7.84 17.00
C LYS A 472 -20.01 9.06 17.75
N ARG A 473 -18.70 9.12 18.04
CA ARG A 473 -18.10 10.21 18.82
C ARG A 473 -17.80 11.43 17.94
N LYS A 474 -17.88 12.61 18.53
CA LYS A 474 -17.49 13.87 17.86
C LYS A 474 -16.00 13.83 17.50
N ASN A 475 -15.67 14.26 16.27
CA ASN A 475 -14.31 14.27 15.72
C ASN A 475 -13.65 12.88 15.69
N GLU A 476 -14.43 11.86 15.54
CA GLU A 476 -13.94 10.48 15.47
C GLU A 476 -12.96 10.31 14.30
N PRO A 477 -11.72 9.87 14.55
CA PRO A 477 -10.79 9.57 13.48
C PRO A 477 -11.32 8.47 12.55
N MET A 478 -11.03 8.55 11.27
CA MET A 478 -11.36 7.46 10.34
C MET A 478 -10.70 6.14 10.75
N ASN A 479 -9.46 6.21 11.22
CA ASN A 479 -8.70 5.08 11.73
C ASN A 479 -8.69 5.12 13.26
N ALA A 480 -9.88 5.16 13.88
CA ALA A 480 -10.01 5.10 15.33
C ALA A 480 -9.75 3.69 15.85
N PHE A 481 -9.04 3.61 16.94
CA PHE A 481 -8.90 2.41 17.75
C PHE A 481 -9.53 2.66 19.11
N TYR A 482 -10.38 1.73 19.55
CA TYR A 482 -11.10 1.81 20.82
C TYR A 482 -10.59 0.75 21.77
N TYR A 483 -10.45 1.09 23.06
CA TYR A 483 -9.90 0.21 24.08
C TYR A 483 -10.27 0.67 25.48
N TYR A 484 -10.13 -0.24 26.45
CA TYR A 484 -10.17 0.09 27.86
C TYR A 484 -8.75 0.28 28.37
N LYS A 485 -8.55 1.34 29.16
CA LYS A 485 -7.26 1.62 29.79
C LYS A 485 -7.14 0.82 31.07
N THR A 486 -5.97 0.25 31.30
CA THR A 486 -5.64 -0.51 32.49
C THR A 486 -4.79 0.31 33.45
N THR A 487 -5.07 0.21 34.75
CA THR A 487 -4.34 0.94 35.81
C THR A 487 -3.47 0.01 36.64
N GLY A 488 -3.58 -1.29 36.49
CA GLY A 488 -2.82 -2.30 37.19
C GLY A 488 -3.40 -3.70 37.02
N ILE A 489 -2.99 -4.61 37.88
CA ILE A 489 -3.50 -5.96 37.97
C ILE A 489 -4.00 -6.20 39.39
N ILE A 490 -5.11 -6.92 39.55
CA ILE A 490 -5.70 -7.21 40.85
C ILE A 490 -4.75 -8.11 41.64
N ASP A 491 -4.37 -7.65 42.84
CA ASP A 491 -3.52 -8.37 43.77
C ASP A 491 -4.20 -9.65 44.33
N VAL A 492 -3.40 -10.51 44.96
CA VAL A 492 -3.89 -11.79 45.52
C VAL A 492 -4.96 -11.55 46.60
N ASP A 493 -4.80 -10.54 47.43
CA ASP A 493 -5.72 -10.16 48.48
C ASP A 493 -6.84 -9.21 48.03
N LYS A 494 -6.81 -8.78 46.77
CA LYS A 494 -7.75 -7.85 46.12
C LYS A 494 -7.78 -6.44 46.78
N SER A 495 -6.77 -6.07 47.55
CA SER A 495 -6.73 -4.81 48.25
C SER A 495 -6.69 -3.59 47.32
N ASN A 496 -6.16 -3.75 46.13
CA ASN A 496 -6.06 -2.73 45.10
C ASN A 496 -7.24 -2.69 44.11
N MET A 497 -8.24 -3.59 44.26
CA MET A 497 -9.39 -3.68 43.35
C MET A 497 -10.42 -2.57 43.61
N PRO A 498 -10.73 -1.68 42.64
CA PRO A 498 -11.76 -0.68 42.77
C PRO A 498 -13.18 -1.31 42.77
N GLU A 499 -14.14 -0.65 43.40
CA GLU A 499 -15.54 -1.11 43.50
C GLU A 499 -16.18 -1.19 42.08
N SER A 500 -15.87 -0.25 41.19
CA SER A 500 -16.36 -0.22 39.81
C SER A 500 -16.03 -1.50 39.01
N GLN A 501 -14.92 -2.19 39.38
CA GLN A 501 -14.53 -3.45 38.73
C GLN A 501 -15.61 -4.55 38.83
N ARG A 502 -16.46 -4.51 39.85
CA ARG A 502 -17.55 -5.49 40.07
C ARG A 502 -18.61 -5.46 38.98
N SER A 503 -18.78 -4.32 38.31
CA SER A 503 -19.72 -4.18 37.20
C SER A 503 -19.39 -5.09 36.01
N LEU A 504 -18.13 -5.50 35.85
CA LEU A 504 -17.67 -6.44 34.82
C LEU A 504 -17.97 -7.91 35.18
N GLY A 505 -18.50 -8.18 36.36
CA GLY A 505 -18.86 -9.51 36.83
C GLY A 505 -17.76 -10.23 37.62
N PRO A 506 -18.08 -11.37 38.26
CA PRO A 506 -17.19 -12.03 39.23
C PRO A 506 -15.85 -12.48 38.65
N ALA A 507 -15.81 -12.88 37.38
CA ALA A 507 -14.58 -13.34 36.73
C ALA A 507 -13.59 -12.19 36.53
N ALA A 508 -14.04 -10.96 36.33
CA ALA A 508 -13.20 -9.78 36.25
C ALA A 508 -12.66 -9.31 37.61
N CYS A 509 -13.17 -9.89 38.71
CA CYS A 509 -12.77 -9.56 40.08
C CYS A 509 -11.78 -10.58 40.65
N MET A 510 -11.17 -11.41 39.81
CA MET A 510 -10.21 -12.42 40.26
C MET A 510 -8.79 -11.84 40.32
N PRO A 511 -7.97 -12.27 41.28
CA PRO A 511 -6.55 -11.92 41.31
C PRO A 511 -5.87 -12.20 39.96
N GLY A 512 -5.03 -11.28 39.48
CA GLY A 512 -4.37 -11.37 38.18
C GLY A 512 -5.19 -10.82 37.01
N TYR A 513 -6.42 -10.37 37.23
CA TYR A 513 -7.18 -9.68 36.18
C TYR A 513 -6.78 -8.20 36.07
N PRO A 514 -6.77 -7.60 34.87
CA PRO A 514 -6.47 -6.19 34.71
C PRO A 514 -7.49 -5.30 35.40
N ILE A 515 -7.04 -4.29 36.12
CA ILE A 515 -7.89 -3.26 36.68
C ILE A 515 -8.24 -2.28 35.57
N VAL A 516 -9.53 -2.17 35.26
CA VAL A 516 -10.04 -1.26 34.24
C VAL A 516 -10.34 0.10 34.85
N GLU A 517 -9.90 1.17 34.20
CA GLU A 517 -10.16 2.54 34.63
C GLU A 517 -11.65 2.88 34.43
N ASP A 518 -12.30 3.28 35.50
CA ASP A 518 -13.59 3.95 35.47
C ASP A 518 -13.31 5.44 35.13
N LYS A 519 -13.48 5.77 33.87
CA LYS A 519 -13.05 7.06 33.31
C LYS A 519 -13.98 8.21 33.71
N ASN A 520 -15.26 7.92 33.79
CA ASN A 520 -16.28 8.92 34.12
C ASN A 520 -16.59 8.98 35.63
N GLY A 521 -16.13 8.00 36.42
CA GLY A 521 -16.26 7.95 37.88
C GLY A 521 -17.67 7.63 38.36
N ASP A 522 -18.49 6.97 37.52
CA ASP A 522 -19.90 6.64 37.90
C ASP A 522 -20.03 5.30 38.63
N GLY A 523 -18.95 4.56 38.81
CA GLY A 523 -18.91 3.28 39.52
C GLY A 523 -19.28 2.07 38.63
N ILE A 524 -19.51 2.27 37.34
CA ILE A 524 -19.88 1.22 36.39
C ILE A 524 -18.93 1.26 35.18
N ILE A 525 -18.25 0.20 34.91
CA ILE A 525 -17.40 0.10 33.68
C ILE A 525 -18.28 -0.29 32.52
N ASP A 526 -18.51 0.66 31.62
CA ASP A 526 -19.31 0.48 30.40
C ASP A 526 -18.62 1.11 29.17
N VAL A 527 -19.36 1.23 28.08
CA VAL A 527 -18.82 1.81 26.83
C VAL A 527 -18.34 3.26 26.97
N ASN A 528 -18.83 4.01 27.97
CA ASN A 528 -18.44 5.41 28.21
C ASN A 528 -17.02 5.53 28.75
N ASP A 529 -16.49 4.46 29.37
CA ASP A 529 -15.12 4.41 29.89
C ASP A 529 -14.09 4.05 28.80
N SER A 530 -14.56 3.70 27.62
CA SER A 530 -13.65 3.38 26.52
C SER A 530 -12.90 4.61 26.03
N TYR A 531 -11.65 4.41 25.69
CA TYR A 531 -10.77 5.38 25.07
C TYR A 531 -10.77 5.24 23.55
N MET A 532 -10.37 6.30 22.85
CA MET A 532 -10.26 6.34 21.42
C MET A 532 -8.94 7.01 21.03
N ASP A 533 -8.08 6.28 20.35
CA ASP A 533 -6.84 6.79 19.76
C ASP A 533 -6.95 6.91 18.23
N ASN A 534 -6.25 7.87 17.66
CA ASN A 534 -6.01 7.94 16.23
C ASN A 534 -4.82 7.04 15.88
N MET A 535 -5.00 6.11 14.94
CA MET A 535 -3.93 5.22 14.49
C MET A 535 -2.96 5.90 13.51
N LEU A 536 -3.27 7.10 13.02
CA LEU A 536 -2.37 7.84 12.14
C LEU A 536 -1.18 8.41 12.91
N PRO A 537 0.03 8.40 12.34
CA PRO A 537 1.17 9.09 12.90
C PRO A 537 0.91 10.60 13.05
N LYS A 538 1.46 11.19 14.11
CA LYS A 538 1.42 12.64 14.30
C LYS A 538 2.37 13.38 13.37
N LEU A 539 3.43 12.73 12.91
CA LEU A 539 4.37 13.31 11.97
C LEU A 539 4.99 12.22 11.10
N TYR A 540 4.94 12.44 9.80
CA TYR A 540 5.78 11.77 8.81
C TYR A 540 6.93 12.70 8.48
N PHE A 541 8.14 12.18 8.38
CA PHE A 541 9.28 12.99 7.98
C PHE A 541 10.26 12.21 7.12
N GLY A 542 10.99 12.93 6.28
CA GLY A 542 12.14 12.48 5.54
C GLY A 542 13.28 13.49 5.68
N PHE A 543 14.50 13.00 5.81
CA PHE A 543 15.71 13.82 5.92
C PHE A 543 16.81 13.22 5.05
N GLY A 544 17.23 13.98 4.05
CA GLY A 544 18.32 13.62 3.14
C GLY A 544 19.51 14.55 3.28
N ASN A 545 20.72 14.00 3.15
CA ASN A 545 21.96 14.75 3.04
C ASN A 545 22.78 14.19 1.89
N THR A 546 23.26 15.08 1.03
CA THR A 546 24.18 14.76 -0.03
C THR A 546 25.47 15.55 0.18
N PHE A 547 26.58 14.84 0.22
CA PHE A 547 27.93 15.40 0.31
C PHE A 547 28.69 15.05 -0.97
N THR A 548 29.31 16.03 -1.58
CA THR A 548 30.21 15.81 -2.70
C THR A 548 31.57 16.39 -2.32
N TRP A 549 32.63 15.59 -2.37
CA TRP A 549 33.99 16.02 -2.10
C TRP A 549 34.91 15.51 -3.21
N LYS A 550 35.39 16.44 -4.06
CA LYS A 550 36.13 16.09 -5.28
C LYS A 550 35.38 15.02 -6.08
N ASN A 551 35.93 13.83 -6.16
CA ASN A 551 35.40 12.69 -6.90
C ASN A 551 34.47 11.80 -6.05
N PHE A 552 34.36 12.03 -4.73
CA PHE A 552 33.48 11.28 -3.85
C PHE A 552 32.07 11.91 -3.76
N ASP A 553 31.05 11.09 -3.73
CA ASP A 553 29.69 11.44 -3.35
C ASP A 553 29.21 10.53 -2.22
N LEU A 554 28.53 11.11 -1.24
CA LEU A 554 27.89 10.42 -0.14
C LEU A 554 26.46 10.91 -0.01
N ASP A 555 25.51 9.98 -0.17
CA ASP A 555 24.09 10.23 0.05
C ASP A 555 23.61 9.46 1.27
N ILE A 556 22.92 10.15 2.18
CA ILE A 556 22.28 9.56 3.37
C ILE A 556 20.84 10.02 3.38
N PHE A 557 19.91 9.08 3.36
CA PHE A 557 18.49 9.37 3.48
C PHE A 557 17.86 8.61 4.64
N MET A 558 17.15 9.35 5.48
CA MET A 558 16.40 8.84 6.63
C MET A 558 14.94 9.23 6.51
N TYR A 559 14.06 8.39 7.03
CA TYR A 559 12.65 8.69 7.14
C TYR A 559 12.06 8.06 8.39
N GLY A 560 10.85 8.46 8.73
CA GLY A 560 10.19 7.88 9.88
C GLY A 560 8.78 8.39 10.13
N GLN A 561 8.17 7.81 11.15
CA GLN A 561 6.85 8.16 11.66
C GLN A 561 6.96 8.37 13.17
N LEU A 562 6.43 9.49 13.65
CA LEU A 562 6.43 9.81 15.07
C LEU A 562 5.01 9.92 15.62
N GLY A 563 4.82 9.52 16.88
CA GLY A 563 3.53 9.59 17.56
C GLY A 563 2.50 8.60 17.05
N VAL A 564 2.93 7.43 16.58
CA VAL A 564 2.07 6.32 16.17
C VAL A 564 2.09 5.23 17.25
N LYS A 565 0.91 4.67 17.53
CA LYS A 565 0.76 3.47 18.37
C LYS A 565 0.28 2.32 17.49
N LYS A 566 0.88 1.14 17.64
CA LYS A 566 0.50 -0.07 16.93
C LYS A 566 0.23 -1.21 17.91
N TRP A 567 -0.55 -2.16 17.47
CA TRP A 567 -0.71 -3.43 18.16
C TRP A 567 0.61 -4.19 18.11
N ASN A 568 0.98 -4.81 19.24
CA ASN A 568 2.13 -5.70 19.28
C ASN A 568 1.63 -7.13 19.46
N ASP A 569 1.51 -7.85 18.36
CA ASP A 569 1.02 -9.24 18.37
C ASP A 569 1.92 -10.18 19.16
N ALA A 570 3.23 -9.89 19.27
CA ALA A 570 4.13 -10.67 20.08
C ALA A 570 3.70 -10.72 21.56
N TYR A 571 3.05 -9.67 22.05
CA TYR A 571 2.46 -9.68 23.40
C TYR A 571 1.24 -10.60 23.48
N SER A 572 0.32 -10.50 22.52
CA SER A 572 -0.87 -11.34 22.48
C SER A 572 -0.52 -12.82 22.50
N TYR A 573 0.44 -13.22 21.69
CA TYR A 573 0.82 -14.63 21.59
C TYR A 573 1.74 -15.10 22.74
N SER A 574 2.54 -14.20 23.30
CA SER A 574 3.43 -14.54 24.43
C SER A 574 2.76 -14.46 25.79
N ALA A 575 1.80 -13.56 25.93
CA ALA A 575 1.20 -13.21 27.21
C ALA A 575 -0.33 -13.36 27.23
N ASP A 576 -0.97 -13.67 26.10
CA ASP A 576 -2.39 -14.00 26.09
C ASP A 576 -2.61 -15.35 26.76
N ALA A 577 -3.19 -15.31 27.95
CA ALA A 577 -3.57 -16.47 28.74
C ALA A 577 -4.39 -17.49 27.95
N GLY A 578 -5.16 -17.01 26.97
CA GLY A 578 -5.94 -17.87 26.10
C GLY A 578 -5.10 -18.76 25.19
N ASN A 579 -3.96 -18.29 24.75
CA ASN A 579 -3.04 -19.08 23.92
C ASN A 579 -2.18 -20.01 24.78
N LEU A 580 -1.79 -19.57 25.98
CA LEU A 580 -1.01 -20.36 26.93
C LEU A 580 -1.82 -21.45 27.63
N SER A 581 -3.15 -21.27 27.81
CA SER A 581 -4.05 -22.25 28.44
C SER A 581 -4.54 -23.36 27.53
N ARG A 582 -4.31 -23.26 26.22
CA ARG A 582 -4.64 -24.33 25.26
C ARG A 582 -3.57 -25.43 25.32
N GLY A 583 -3.61 -26.24 26.39
CA GLY A 583 -2.64 -27.30 26.64
C GLY A 583 -2.42 -28.33 25.51
N VAL A 584 -3.18 -28.27 24.45
CA VAL A 584 -3.06 -29.11 23.24
C VAL A 584 -2.30 -28.37 22.13
N ASP A 585 -2.19 -27.03 22.21
CA ASP A 585 -1.58 -26.16 21.23
C ASP A 585 -0.41 -25.37 21.84
N ALA A 586 0.46 -26.05 22.61
CA ALA A 586 1.62 -25.43 23.25
C ALA A 586 2.63 -24.96 22.19
N HIS A 587 2.44 -23.75 21.70
CA HIS A 587 3.40 -23.07 20.83
C HIS A 587 4.64 -22.62 21.59
N ASN A 588 5.70 -22.22 20.88
CA ASN A 588 6.73 -21.40 21.46
C ASN A 588 6.10 -20.14 22.06
N VAL A 589 6.48 -19.83 23.29
CA VAL A 589 6.07 -18.59 23.96
C VAL A 589 7.21 -17.59 23.90
N GLY A 590 6.87 -16.33 23.62
CA GLY A 590 7.86 -15.26 23.58
C GLY A 590 8.36 -14.91 24.97
N ILE A 591 9.45 -14.14 25.02
CA ILE A 591 10.10 -13.67 26.28
C ILE A 591 9.16 -12.89 27.19
N TYR A 592 8.08 -12.35 26.66
CA TYR A 592 7.07 -11.59 27.42
C TYR A 592 6.29 -12.47 28.38
N SER A 593 6.27 -13.80 28.18
CA SER A 593 5.69 -14.76 29.11
C SER A 593 6.33 -14.73 30.52
N TYR A 594 7.58 -14.31 30.62
CA TYR A 594 8.25 -14.12 31.92
C TYR A 594 7.68 -12.94 32.73
N ASN A 595 6.93 -12.05 32.09
CA ASN A 595 6.33 -10.89 32.77
C ASN A 595 4.80 -11.03 32.96
N ILE A 596 4.30 -12.27 32.90
CA ILE A 596 2.91 -12.60 33.22
C ILE A 596 2.75 -12.65 34.75
N TRP A 597 1.68 -12.03 35.23
CA TRP A 597 1.33 -12.08 36.64
C TRP A 597 1.06 -13.53 37.10
N ASN A 598 1.62 -13.89 38.26
CA ASN A 598 1.43 -15.21 38.89
C ASN A 598 1.41 -15.07 40.40
N THR A 599 0.51 -15.79 41.07
CA THR A 599 0.32 -15.73 42.53
C THR A 599 1.53 -16.12 43.38
N GLN A 600 2.45 -16.91 42.81
CA GLN A 600 3.57 -17.48 43.57
C GLN A 600 4.93 -16.92 43.16
N THR A 601 5.12 -16.71 41.84
CA THR A 601 6.46 -16.44 41.28
C THR A 601 6.62 -15.04 40.72
N ASN A 602 5.52 -14.34 40.36
CA ASN A 602 5.56 -13.01 39.75
C ASN A 602 4.32 -12.18 40.06
N THR A 603 4.16 -11.76 41.32
CA THR A 603 3.02 -10.93 41.72
C THR A 603 3.06 -9.50 41.17
N ASN A 604 4.18 -9.08 40.63
CA ASN A 604 4.37 -7.77 39.97
C ASN A 604 4.39 -7.86 38.45
N GLY A 605 3.89 -8.96 37.88
CA GLY A 605 3.81 -9.16 36.45
C GLY A 605 3.01 -8.03 35.76
N HIS A 606 3.48 -7.60 34.61
CA HIS A 606 2.84 -6.54 33.81
C HIS A 606 1.65 -7.04 33.00
N PHE A 607 1.66 -8.31 32.61
CA PHE A 607 0.60 -8.94 31.84
C PHE A 607 -0.34 -9.76 32.73
N PRO A 608 -1.62 -9.86 32.38
CA PRO A 608 -2.61 -10.61 33.16
C PRO A 608 -2.22 -12.08 33.39
N GLY A 609 -2.73 -12.65 34.46
CA GLY A 609 -2.55 -14.07 34.76
C GLY A 609 -3.20 -14.99 33.72
N ILE A 610 -2.59 -16.15 33.46
CA ILE A 610 -2.93 -17.07 32.38
C ILE A 610 -4.38 -17.56 32.37
N ALA A 611 -4.97 -17.79 33.55
CA ALA A 611 -6.29 -18.44 33.66
C ALA A 611 -7.49 -17.51 33.39
N ILE A 612 -7.27 -16.19 33.27
CA ILE A 612 -8.31 -15.20 33.55
C ILE A 612 -8.84 -14.49 32.31
N SER A 613 -8.05 -14.37 31.24
CA SER A 613 -8.35 -13.48 30.13
C SER A 613 -9.48 -13.94 29.21
N LYS A 614 -9.91 -15.19 29.25
CA LYS A 614 -10.94 -15.72 28.35
C LYS A 614 -12.38 -15.73 28.87
N SER A 615 -12.57 -15.55 30.15
CA SER A 615 -13.91 -15.71 30.78
C SER A 615 -14.71 -14.43 30.87
N VAL A 616 -14.11 -13.30 30.53
CA VAL A 616 -14.78 -11.98 30.63
C VAL A 616 -14.75 -11.28 29.29
N ALA A 617 -15.91 -11.09 28.74
CA ALA A 617 -16.12 -10.17 27.64
C ALA A 617 -16.24 -8.75 28.20
N LEU A 618 -15.30 -7.87 27.85
CA LEU A 618 -15.47 -6.45 28.12
C LEU A 618 -16.64 -5.89 27.34
N PRO A 619 -17.28 -4.80 27.80
CA PRO A 619 -18.38 -4.18 27.09
C PRO A 619 -17.98 -3.90 25.63
N GLU A 620 -18.91 -4.21 24.69
CA GLU A 620 -18.70 -4.09 23.24
C GLU A 620 -17.49 -4.91 22.69
N ASN A 621 -17.00 -5.89 23.43
CA ASN A 621 -15.84 -6.74 23.07
C ASN A 621 -14.58 -5.96 22.74
N LEU A 622 -14.38 -4.79 23.33
CA LEU A 622 -13.18 -3.99 23.17
C LEU A 622 -12.00 -4.61 23.94
N GLY A 623 -10.80 -4.41 23.42
CA GLY A 623 -9.57 -4.89 24.05
C GLY A 623 -8.98 -3.93 25.09
N PHE A 624 -7.83 -4.30 25.65
CA PHE A 624 -7.06 -3.49 26.60
C PHE A 624 -5.94 -2.71 25.92
N ASP A 625 -5.40 -1.70 26.59
CA ASP A 625 -4.32 -0.85 26.10
C ASP A 625 -2.93 -1.47 26.18
N TYR A 626 -2.69 -2.45 27.06
CA TYR A 626 -1.34 -3.01 27.30
C TYR A 626 -0.75 -3.77 26.10
N THR A 627 -1.56 -4.14 25.12
CA THR A 627 -1.11 -4.78 23.88
C THR A 627 -0.62 -3.79 22.83
N ARG A 628 -0.75 -2.47 23.11
CA ARG A 628 -0.37 -1.40 22.18
C ARG A 628 0.89 -0.69 22.64
N GLU A 629 1.81 -0.51 21.71
CA GLU A 629 3.07 0.15 21.95
C GLU A 629 3.28 1.37 21.06
N ASN A 630 4.18 2.23 21.48
CA ASN A 630 4.69 3.32 20.67
C ASN A 630 5.56 2.73 19.54
N ALA A 631 5.04 2.75 18.32
CA ALA A 631 5.71 2.29 17.12
C ALA A 631 6.36 3.44 16.32
N SER A 632 6.69 4.54 16.97
CA SER A 632 7.50 5.60 16.36
C SER A 632 8.87 5.06 15.99
N TYR A 633 9.34 5.43 14.80
CA TYR A 633 10.65 5.00 14.32
C TYR A 633 11.33 6.05 13.45
N ILE A 634 12.65 5.94 13.37
CA ILE A 634 13.53 6.60 12.41
C ILE A 634 14.32 5.50 11.72
N ARG A 635 14.24 5.43 10.40
CA ARG A 635 14.98 4.44 9.60
C ARG A 635 15.95 5.15 8.66
N VAL A 636 17.19 4.72 8.66
CA VAL A 636 18.15 5.07 7.61
C VAL A 636 17.78 4.23 6.39
N ARG A 637 17.21 4.88 5.36
CA ARG A 637 16.73 4.19 4.16
C ARG A 637 17.88 3.72 3.29
N ASN A 638 18.82 4.63 3.05
CA ASN A 638 20.03 4.31 2.30
C ASN A 638 21.23 5.16 2.76
N ILE A 639 22.39 4.55 2.64
CA ILE A 639 23.71 5.21 2.69
C ILE A 639 24.43 4.77 1.43
N THR A 640 24.67 5.69 0.49
CA THR A 640 25.37 5.39 -0.76
C THR A 640 26.64 6.19 -0.81
N LEU A 641 27.79 5.51 -0.91
CA LEU A 641 29.10 6.12 -1.11
C LEU A 641 29.60 5.79 -2.52
N GLY A 642 29.81 6.80 -3.33
CA GLY A 642 30.29 6.69 -4.69
C GLY A 642 31.65 7.33 -4.90
N TYR A 643 32.42 6.81 -5.85
CA TYR A 643 33.65 7.40 -6.38
C TYR A 643 33.55 7.52 -7.89
N ASN A 644 33.72 8.73 -8.41
CA ASN A 644 33.50 9.08 -9.81
C ASN A 644 34.85 9.39 -10.47
N LEU A 645 35.18 8.67 -11.54
CA LEU A 645 36.31 8.97 -12.42
C LEU A 645 35.76 9.64 -13.68
N GLY A 646 36.16 10.85 -13.95
CA GLY A 646 35.76 11.61 -15.12
C GLY A 646 36.71 11.45 -16.31
N PRO A 647 36.46 12.17 -17.40
CA PRO A 647 37.30 12.06 -18.62
C PRO A 647 38.78 12.39 -18.44
N LYS A 648 39.10 13.24 -17.45
CA LYS A 648 40.52 13.61 -17.17
C LYS A 648 41.29 12.43 -16.61
N GLU A 649 40.72 11.73 -15.63
CA GLU A 649 41.35 10.57 -15.01
C GLU A 649 41.37 9.35 -15.95
N LEU A 650 40.45 9.31 -16.90
CA LEU A 650 40.29 8.21 -17.85
C LEU A 650 40.92 8.48 -19.22
N SER A 651 41.79 9.47 -19.32
CA SER A 651 42.48 9.86 -20.58
C SER A 651 43.24 8.70 -21.26
N VAL A 652 43.68 7.71 -20.49
CA VAL A 652 44.31 6.46 -21.00
C VAL A 652 43.39 5.71 -21.97
N PHE A 653 42.07 5.79 -21.80
CA PHE A 653 41.10 5.12 -22.64
C PHE A 653 40.74 5.91 -23.91
N LYS A 654 41.51 6.97 -24.25
CA LYS A 654 41.38 7.77 -25.49
C LYS A 654 39.97 8.23 -25.80
N GLY A 655 39.11 8.45 -24.76
CA GLY A 655 37.74 8.91 -24.91
C GLY A 655 36.70 7.81 -25.18
N TYR A 656 37.10 6.55 -25.27
CA TYR A 656 36.14 5.43 -25.36
C TYR A 656 35.36 5.24 -24.07
N ILE A 657 35.95 5.49 -22.92
CA ILE A 657 35.30 5.50 -21.61
C ILE A 657 35.32 6.95 -21.10
N ARG A 658 34.15 7.53 -20.92
CA ARG A 658 33.97 8.92 -20.49
C ARG A 658 33.76 9.07 -19.00
N GLY A 659 33.33 7.99 -18.33
CA GLY A 659 33.10 8.00 -16.90
C GLY A 659 33.04 6.60 -16.32
N ILE A 660 33.60 6.46 -15.12
CA ILE A 660 33.41 5.26 -14.29
C ILE A 660 32.94 5.74 -12.92
N ARG A 661 31.85 5.21 -12.43
CA ARG A 661 31.42 5.36 -11.02
C ARG A 661 31.39 4.01 -10.36
N VAL A 662 32.11 3.85 -9.26
CA VAL A 662 32.02 2.69 -8.37
C VAL A 662 31.31 3.16 -7.11
N PHE A 663 30.40 2.37 -6.59
CA PHE A 663 29.65 2.74 -5.40
C PHE A 663 29.35 1.53 -4.53
N VAL A 664 29.19 1.80 -3.24
CA VAL A 664 28.60 0.89 -2.27
C VAL A 664 27.29 1.50 -1.76
N ASP A 665 26.26 0.67 -1.60
CA ASP A 665 24.95 1.10 -1.15
C ASP A 665 24.47 0.19 -0.01
N PHE A 666 24.02 0.79 1.06
CA PHE A 666 23.47 0.14 2.24
C PHE A 666 22.00 0.56 2.37
N GLN A 667 21.08 -0.37 2.15
CA GLN A 667 19.65 -0.13 2.30
C GLN A 667 19.15 -0.65 3.65
N ASN A 668 18.35 0.16 4.32
CA ASN A 668 17.78 -0.12 5.64
C ASN A 668 18.82 -0.58 6.69
N PRO A 669 20.06 -0.04 6.73
CA PRO A 669 21.09 -0.55 7.64
C PRO A 669 20.72 -0.39 9.11
N LEU A 670 19.98 0.67 9.47
CA LEU A 670 19.66 1.02 10.84
C LEU A 670 18.19 1.46 10.97
N THR A 671 17.53 0.97 12.03
CA THR A 671 16.20 1.43 12.46
C THR A 671 16.24 1.73 13.94
N PHE A 672 15.87 2.96 14.32
CA PHE A 672 15.79 3.43 15.70
C PHE A 672 14.33 3.42 16.10
N THR A 673 13.94 2.56 17.05
CA THR A 673 12.58 2.44 17.54
C THR A 673 12.56 1.90 18.96
N LYS A 674 11.50 2.20 19.71
CA LYS A 674 11.18 1.56 21.00
C LYS A 674 10.15 0.44 20.85
N TYR A 675 9.61 0.27 19.64
CA TYR A 675 8.65 -0.79 19.34
C TYR A 675 9.33 -2.15 19.47
N LYS A 676 8.73 -3.04 20.25
CA LYS A 676 9.28 -4.37 20.54
C LYS A 676 8.70 -5.45 19.63
N GLY A 677 7.72 -5.08 18.78
CA GLY A 677 7.20 -5.97 17.74
C GLY A 677 8.20 -6.17 16.60
N TYR A 678 7.78 -6.91 15.61
CA TYR A 678 8.64 -7.43 14.54
C TYR A 678 9.26 -6.32 13.66
N ASP A 679 8.45 -5.40 13.16
CA ASP A 679 8.90 -4.21 12.42
C ASP A 679 7.89 -3.07 12.62
N PRO A 680 8.32 -1.85 13.03
CA PRO A 680 7.41 -0.73 13.27
C PRO A 680 6.70 -0.23 12.01
N GLU A 681 7.17 -0.59 10.80
CA GLU A 681 6.57 -0.18 9.53
C GLU A 681 5.46 -1.13 9.06
N ILE A 682 5.49 -2.39 9.47
CA ILE A 682 4.46 -3.36 9.12
C ILE A 682 3.10 -2.90 9.65
N ASN A 683 2.09 -2.96 8.80
CA ASN A 683 0.72 -2.61 9.21
C ASN A 683 0.08 -3.80 9.93
N THR A 684 0.04 -3.74 11.26
CA THR A 684 -0.63 -4.72 12.12
C THR A 684 -2.08 -4.28 12.39
N SER A 685 -2.87 -4.04 11.37
CA SER A 685 -4.28 -3.63 11.52
C SER A 685 -5.22 -4.79 11.90
N SER A 686 -4.73 -6.01 11.86
CA SER A 686 -5.45 -7.23 12.24
C SER A 686 -4.59 -8.04 13.23
N SER A 687 -5.22 -8.94 13.96
CA SER A 687 -4.63 -9.85 14.94
C SER A 687 -3.60 -10.85 14.38
N ASN A 688 -3.05 -10.59 13.21
CA ASN A 688 -2.12 -11.47 12.52
C ASN A 688 -0.70 -10.97 12.67
N LEU A 689 0.15 -11.75 13.25
CA LEU A 689 1.53 -11.48 13.64
C LEU A 689 2.39 -10.86 12.55
N THR A 690 2.09 -11.11 11.32
CA THR A 690 2.87 -10.63 10.19
C THR A 690 2.02 -10.06 9.07
N GLY A 691 0.70 -10.16 9.14
CA GLY A 691 -0.19 -9.71 8.06
C GLY A 691 0.23 -10.19 6.66
N GLY A 692 1.03 -11.25 6.58
CA GLY A 692 1.62 -11.72 5.34
C GLY A 692 2.72 -10.81 4.77
N GLN A 693 3.22 -9.86 5.54
CA GLN A 693 4.23 -8.91 5.07
C GLN A 693 5.63 -9.28 5.55
N TYR A 694 6.59 -9.17 4.64
CA TYR A 694 8.00 -9.27 4.99
C TYR A 694 8.44 -8.05 5.82
N PRO A 695 9.32 -8.23 6.83
CA PRO A 695 10.01 -7.11 7.43
C PRO A 695 10.91 -6.44 6.40
N GLN A 696 11.21 -5.16 6.62
CA GLN A 696 12.14 -4.44 5.75
C GLN A 696 13.53 -5.06 5.79
N MET A 697 13.98 -5.59 4.66
CA MET A 697 15.27 -6.26 4.54
C MET A 697 16.42 -5.23 4.58
N ARG A 698 17.55 -5.64 5.16
CA ARG A 698 18.82 -4.95 5.01
C ARG A 698 19.52 -5.45 3.76
N VAL A 699 19.89 -4.54 2.86
CA VAL A 699 20.57 -4.90 1.62
C VAL A 699 21.91 -4.16 1.55
N TYR A 700 22.96 -4.89 1.26
CA TYR A 700 24.30 -4.35 1.04
C TYR A 700 24.71 -4.66 -0.39
N SER A 701 25.04 -3.64 -1.15
CA SER A 701 25.39 -3.81 -2.55
C SER A 701 26.64 -3.03 -2.94
N ILE A 702 27.37 -3.56 -3.90
CA ILE A 702 28.45 -2.90 -4.60
C ILE A 702 28.10 -2.85 -6.08
N GLY A 703 28.35 -1.72 -6.72
CA GLY A 703 28.05 -1.54 -8.12
C GLY A 703 29.08 -0.71 -8.85
N ALA A 704 29.14 -0.88 -10.17
CA ALA A 704 29.91 -0.06 -11.06
C ALA A 704 29.05 0.39 -12.25
N LYS A 705 29.22 1.68 -12.64
CA LYS A 705 28.58 2.26 -13.82
C LYS A 705 29.66 2.76 -14.76
N LEU A 706 29.67 2.28 -16.00
CA LEU A 706 30.53 2.74 -17.06
C LEU A 706 29.73 3.61 -18.04
N THR A 707 30.37 4.70 -18.49
CA THR A 707 29.81 5.59 -19.52
C THR A 707 30.79 5.66 -20.66
N PHE A 708 30.36 5.34 -21.85
CA PHE A 708 31.14 5.31 -23.08
C PHE A 708 30.93 6.53 -23.95
#